data_687bd93281fad28a32cdd4527e91e1f1
#
_entry.id   687bd93281fad28a32cdd4527e91e1f1
#
_cell.length_a   1.000
_cell.length_b   1.000
_cell.length_c   1.000
_cell.angle_alpha   90.00
_cell.angle_beta   90.00
_cell.angle_gamma   90.00
#
_symmetry.space_group_name_H-M   'P 1'
#
loop_
_entity.id
_entity.type
_entity.pdbx_description
1 polymer ?
#
loop_
_entity_poly.entity_id
_entity_poly.type
_entity_poly.pdbx_seq_one_letter_code
_entity_poly.pdbx_strand_id
1 'polypeptide(L)'
;MPHTAKSHDDFMKIVCGVCTCKSKHNQKITPQVLDLIRRHHHQAYDVDKLPSIICKSCLPTLKELDSKGADARRFLPTIDYRQFEVPVRTRSAEANCSCGWCKVGRYNGVEYKRHEASVKNKVGRPSDKPQEQPNISICRTCMGEVAKGVSHHCTKTNRNENLAGLVRALSNEGSGRVTSKLINVRCEEEGIDKRTGSLTLSSGTKQLFINFGKRAEKPQLTYAEVINILNKTKLSNNQLKDVLAAIRVKFGRKSVEPNFRMELTKISKALAEFFSVKMVDVKYTNLKKKIDRTEQRPLVYLTDLEAFVNYILDARQMDPDNFCVMIGMDEGQNSIKIMMSIKEKVVVEKKMAKRMKYDEGILGPDTLLSSVNRLFIIGLLPNTQESHHNLEVMLKELPLANIEHNLTADLKLVLSLIGKMSAACSNPCIYCESDSSFTAEDSPLLTIGSLKMHLEEYIEAGSDKKMAKLFQNVINSCLLDYPDETLLVDVICEPELHIVLGLVAKFISYGEKAVGKEKIDQYLRLLNITRVDYHGQNSLNGNDSMLFIENILRLSEVTQDIEDAESQEKLVALIDCVQEFEKVVASCFGQTLEEDYEKKISSFLAKYRSLPGGISVSLKVHLLSHIKLFLERKFSQGYPRCGLGFFSEQAFESCHSNFKDHWSKYKVGVDHASYKERLLEAVLSYNSRHI
;
A
#
# COMPACT_ATOMS: atom_id res chain seq x y z
N MET A 1 -23.57 -36.66 1.99
CA MET A 1 -24.82 -36.53 1.26
C MET A 1 -24.49 -35.98 -0.13
N PRO A 2 -25.02 -36.53 -1.23
CA PRO A 2 -24.76 -35.99 -2.55
C PRO A 2 -25.39 -34.59 -2.61
N HIS A 3 -24.59 -33.58 -2.92
CA HIS A 3 -25.08 -32.22 -3.14
C HIS A 3 -25.96 -32.22 -4.40
N THR A 4 -27.26 -32.06 -4.23
CA THR A 4 -28.20 -31.80 -5.31
C THR A 4 -27.77 -30.53 -6.05
N ALA A 5 -27.71 -30.59 -7.37
CA ALA A 5 -27.45 -29.43 -8.21
C ALA A 5 -28.54 -28.37 -7.93
N LYS A 6 -28.15 -27.14 -7.66
CA LYS A 6 -29.09 -26.05 -7.43
C LYS A 6 -29.85 -25.73 -8.73
N SER A 7 -31.14 -25.55 -8.60
CA SER A 7 -32.00 -25.14 -9.69
C SER A 7 -31.75 -23.68 -10.13
N HIS A 8 -32.25 -23.30 -11.30
CA HIS A 8 -32.25 -21.90 -11.73
C HIS A 8 -32.86 -20.96 -10.68
N ASP A 9 -33.98 -21.34 -10.08
CA ASP A 9 -34.73 -20.56 -9.09
C ASP A 9 -33.93 -20.37 -7.80
N ASP A 10 -33.07 -21.33 -7.42
CA ASP A 10 -32.19 -21.18 -6.27
C ASP A 10 -31.09 -20.13 -6.53
N PHE A 11 -30.58 -20.05 -7.76
CA PHE A 11 -29.61 -19.01 -8.12
C PHE A 11 -30.26 -17.63 -8.20
N MET A 12 -31.49 -17.54 -8.62
CA MET A 12 -32.27 -16.28 -8.62
C MET A 12 -32.48 -15.72 -7.22
N LYS A 13 -32.50 -16.57 -6.19
CA LYS A 13 -32.66 -16.19 -4.77
C LYS A 13 -31.35 -15.73 -4.11
N ILE A 14 -30.19 -15.93 -4.71
CA ILE A 14 -28.89 -15.62 -4.11
C ILE A 14 -28.06 -14.60 -4.92
N VAL A 15 -28.52 -14.21 -6.10
CA VAL A 15 -27.86 -13.23 -6.96
C VAL A 15 -28.59 -11.89 -6.89
N CYS A 16 -27.85 -10.80 -6.67
CA CYS A 16 -28.42 -9.46 -6.65
C CYS A 16 -28.93 -9.05 -8.02
N GLY A 17 -30.18 -8.61 -8.12
CA GLY A 17 -30.78 -8.17 -9.38
C GLY A 17 -30.20 -6.90 -9.98
N VAL A 18 -29.44 -6.13 -9.21
CA VAL A 18 -28.87 -4.84 -9.64
C VAL A 18 -27.42 -4.96 -10.06
N CYS A 19 -26.56 -5.67 -9.30
CA CYS A 19 -25.14 -5.79 -9.65
C CYS A 19 -24.71 -7.19 -10.10
N THR A 20 -25.66 -8.11 -10.19
CA THR A 20 -25.44 -9.53 -10.56
C THR A 20 -24.47 -10.31 -9.68
N CYS A 21 -23.99 -9.71 -8.57
CA CYS A 21 -23.09 -10.40 -7.65
C CYS A 21 -23.85 -11.35 -6.72
N LYS A 22 -23.24 -12.50 -6.42
CA LYS A 22 -23.72 -13.39 -5.36
C LYS A 22 -23.48 -12.75 -4.01
N SER A 23 -24.49 -12.62 -3.18
CA SER A 23 -24.38 -12.02 -1.85
C SER A 23 -24.96 -12.92 -0.76
N LYS A 24 -24.29 -12.95 0.39
CA LYS A 24 -24.77 -13.65 1.59
C LYS A 24 -25.82 -12.85 2.37
N HIS A 25 -25.87 -11.53 2.16
CA HIS A 25 -26.71 -10.59 2.87
C HIS A 25 -27.66 -9.90 1.89
N ASN A 26 -28.74 -10.57 1.57
CA ASN A 26 -29.72 -10.12 0.59
C ASN A 26 -30.98 -9.64 1.30
N GLN A 27 -31.61 -8.64 0.70
CA GLN A 27 -32.96 -8.20 1.07
C GLN A 27 -33.91 -8.49 -0.11
N LYS A 28 -35.15 -8.88 0.19
CA LYS A 28 -36.18 -9.01 -0.84
C LYS A 28 -36.46 -7.65 -1.48
N ILE A 29 -36.66 -7.62 -2.77
CA ILE A 29 -37.11 -6.45 -3.49
C ILE A 29 -38.58 -6.22 -3.15
N THR A 30 -38.84 -5.19 -2.33
CA THR A 30 -40.20 -4.71 -2.03
C THR A 30 -40.73 -3.86 -3.18
N PRO A 31 -42.06 -3.60 -3.26
CA PRO A 31 -42.60 -2.70 -4.29
C PRO A 31 -41.91 -1.35 -4.37
N GLN A 32 -41.55 -0.75 -3.21
CA GLN A 32 -40.83 0.52 -3.15
C GLN A 32 -39.39 0.40 -3.72
N VAL A 33 -38.69 -0.69 -3.40
CA VAL A 33 -37.35 -0.96 -3.94
C VAL A 33 -37.41 -1.26 -5.44
N LEU A 34 -38.45 -1.95 -5.89
CA LEU A 34 -38.70 -2.21 -7.31
C LEU A 34 -38.88 -0.89 -8.10
N ASP A 35 -39.61 0.04 -7.52
CA ASP A 35 -39.83 1.36 -8.10
C ASP A 35 -38.49 2.15 -8.20
N LEU A 36 -37.63 2.09 -7.18
CA LEU A 36 -36.28 2.65 -7.24
C LEU A 36 -35.42 2.02 -8.35
N ILE A 37 -35.47 0.70 -8.49
CA ILE A 37 -34.72 0.00 -9.55
C ILE A 37 -35.23 0.44 -10.93
N ARG A 38 -36.54 0.54 -11.11
CA ARG A 38 -37.14 0.97 -12.39
C ARG A 38 -36.80 2.42 -12.74
N ARG A 39 -36.75 3.31 -11.76
CA ARG A 39 -36.39 4.72 -11.99
C ARG A 39 -34.91 4.94 -12.27
N HIS A 40 -34.03 4.25 -11.56
CA HIS A 40 -32.60 4.59 -11.54
C HIS A 40 -31.67 3.56 -12.20
N HIS A 41 -32.19 2.39 -12.56
CA HIS A 41 -31.34 1.32 -13.09
C HIS A 41 -31.91 0.64 -14.32
N HIS A 42 -33.11 0.09 -14.26
CA HIS A 42 -33.72 -0.66 -15.38
C HIS A 42 -35.24 -0.53 -15.39
N GLN A 43 -35.79 0.30 -16.29
CA GLN A 43 -37.22 0.64 -16.34
C GLN A 43 -38.15 -0.58 -16.50
N ALA A 44 -37.73 -1.60 -17.24
CA ALA A 44 -38.47 -2.84 -17.49
C ALA A 44 -38.12 -3.97 -16.50
N TYR A 45 -37.65 -3.65 -15.28
CA TYR A 45 -37.29 -4.67 -14.30
C TYR A 45 -38.54 -5.46 -13.88
N ASP A 46 -38.47 -6.77 -14.07
CA ASP A 46 -39.57 -7.71 -13.79
C ASP A 46 -39.08 -8.74 -12.75
N VAL A 47 -39.64 -8.71 -11.54
CA VAL A 47 -39.26 -9.60 -10.43
C VAL A 47 -39.65 -11.05 -10.64
N ASP A 48 -40.59 -11.34 -11.58
CA ASP A 48 -40.99 -12.70 -11.93
C ASP A 48 -39.99 -13.38 -12.88
N LYS A 49 -39.21 -12.58 -13.61
CA LYS A 49 -38.22 -13.04 -14.59
C LYS A 49 -36.77 -12.76 -14.16
N LEU A 50 -36.55 -11.82 -13.24
CA LEU A 50 -35.25 -11.37 -12.78
C LEU A 50 -35.10 -11.65 -11.27
N PRO A 51 -33.88 -11.62 -10.69
CA PRO A 51 -33.69 -11.90 -9.27
C PRO A 51 -34.55 -11.03 -8.37
N SER A 52 -35.23 -11.63 -7.42
CA SER A 52 -36.12 -10.97 -6.48
C SER A 52 -35.43 -10.39 -5.24
N ILE A 53 -34.10 -10.29 -5.27
CA ILE A 53 -33.28 -9.82 -4.16
C ILE A 53 -32.30 -8.72 -4.57
N ILE A 54 -31.95 -7.88 -3.61
CA ILE A 54 -30.95 -6.81 -3.73
C ILE A 54 -29.90 -6.94 -2.61
N CYS A 55 -28.64 -6.71 -2.91
CA CYS A 55 -27.57 -6.77 -1.92
C CYS A 55 -27.49 -5.49 -1.07
N LYS A 56 -26.83 -5.60 0.08
CA LYS A 56 -26.63 -4.47 1.01
C LYS A 56 -25.88 -3.26 0.43
N SER A 57 -25.13 -3.45 -0.64
CA SER A 57 -24.39 -2.35 -1.29
C SER A 57 -25.26 -1.60 -2.30
N CYS A 58 -26.09 -2.30 -3.08
CA CYS A 58 -26.91 -1.69 -4.13
C CYS A 58 -28.11 -0.91 -3.59
N LEU A 59 -28.72 -1.35 -2.49
CA LEU A 59 -29.90 -0.67 -1.94
C LEU A 59 -29.60 0.76 -1.44
N PRO A 60 -28.53 1.00 -0.65
CA PRO A 60 -28.15 2.36 -0.28
C PRO A 60 -27.79 3.23 -1.50
N THR A 61 -27.16 2.65 -2.53
CA THR A 61 -26.82 3.38 -3.75
C THR A 61 -28.08 3.83 -4.50
N LEU A 62 -29.09 2.97 -4.63
CA LEU A 62 -30.38 3.36 -5.22
C LEU A 62 -31.07 4.48 -4.44
N LYS A 63 -31.05 4.40 -3.11
CA LYS A 63 -31.61 5.45 -2.26
C LYS A 63 -30.84 6.77 -2.37
N GLU A 64 -29.54 6.70 -2.50
CA GLU A 64 -28.70 7.88 -2.71
C GLU A 64 -28.99 8.53 -4.08
N LEU A 65 -29.12 7.72 -5.14
CA LEU A 65 -29.50 8.20 -6.46
C LEU A 65 -30.89 8.85 -6.47
N ASP A 66 -31.83 8.27 -5.73
CA ASP A 66 -33.19 8.82 -5.60
C ASP A 66 -33.23 10.16 -4.87
N SER A 67 -32.38 10.33 -3.85
CA SER A 67 -32.37 11.56 -3.03
C SER A 67 -31.49 12.67 -3.60
N LYS A 68 -30.45 12.36 -4.34
CA LYS A 68 -29.43 13.31 -4.82
C LYS A 68 -29.34 13.43 -6.34
N GLY A 69 -29.99 12.54 -7.10
CA GLY A 69 -29.95 12.56 -8.56
C GLY A 69 -28.52 12.50 -9.13
N ALA A 70 -28.16 13.50 -9.93
CA ALA A 70 -26.84 13.60 -10.55
C ALA A 70 -25.69 13.80 -9.55
N ASP A 71 -25.96 14.27 -8.34
CA ASP A 71 -24.98 14.51 -7.27
C ASP A 71 -24.67 13.26 -6.41
N ALA A 72 -25.23 12.10 -6.79
CA ALA A 72 -24.95 10.85 -6.08
C ALA A 72 -23.48 10.44 -6.29
N ARG A 73 -22.78 10.10 -5.19
CA ARG A 73 -21.36 9.71 -5.21
C ARG A 73 -21.13 8.28 -5.66
N ARG A 74 -22.16 7.46 -5.72
CA ARG A 74 -22.08 6.03 -6.04
C ARG A 74 -22.81 5.76 -7.33
N PHE A 75 -22.18 4.95 -8.17
CA PHE A 75 -22.74 4.53 -9.45
C PHE A 75 -23.16 3.07 -9.38
N LEU A 76 -24.25 2.74 -10.06
CA LEU A 76 -24.66 1.37 -10.29
C LEU A 76 -24.00 0.84 -11.58
N PRO A 77 -23.62 -0.46 -11.62
CA PRO A 77 -23.06 -1.04 -12.84
C PRO A 77 -24.12 -1.07 -13.96
N THR A 78 -23.72 -0.67 -15.15
CA THR A 78 -24.57 -0.83 -16.34
C THR A 78 -24.58 -2.30 -16.74
N ILE A 79 -25.78 -2.91 -16.77
CA ILE A 79 -25.96 -4.33 -17.08
C ILE A 79 -26.86 -4.48 -18.29
N ASP A 80 -26.38 -5.22 -19.27
CA ASP A 80 -27.23 -5.67 -20.39
C ASP A 80 -27.99 -6.93 -19.97
N TYR A 81 -29.23 -6.75 -19.52
CA TYR A 81 -30.07 -7.83 -19.05
C TYR A 81 -30.43 -8.86 -20.10
N ARG A 82 -30.29 -8.57 -21.42
CA ARG A 82 -30.46 -9.54 -22.48
C ARG A 82 -29.52 -10.73 -22.40
N GLN A 83 -28.33 -10.51 -21.80
CA GLN A 83 -27.37 -11.60 -21.53
C GLN A 83 -27.89 -12.60 -20.50
N PHE A 84 -28.90 -12.22 -19.74
CA PHE A 84 -29.46 -12.97 -18.61
C PHE A 84 -30.85 -13.55 -18.93
N GLU A 85 -31.36 -13.41 -20.16
CA GLU A 85 -32.63 -14.00 -20.56
C GLU A 85 -32.61 -15.52 -20.37
N VAL A 86 -33.69 -16.03 -19.78
CA VAL A 86 -33.85 -17.46 -19.51
C VAL A 86 -34.18 -18.17 -20.80
N PRO A 87 -33.39 -19.16 -21.25
CA PRO A 87 -33.75 -19.93 -22.41
C PRO A 87 -35.08 -20.66 -22.19
N VAL A 88 -35.89 -20.83 -23.25
CA VAL A 88 -37.16 -21.54 -23.20
C VAL A 88 -36.96 -22.90 -22.51
N ARG A 89 -37.72 -23.18 -21.45
CA ARG A 89 -37.53 -24.35 -20.58
C ARG A 89 -37.83 -25.66 -21.37
N THR A 90 -36.83 -26.51 -21.44
CA THR A 90 -37.02 -27.93 -21.68
C THR A 90 -36.98 -28.66 -20.35
N ARG A 91 -37.92 -29.58 -20.10
CA ARG A 91 -38.12 -30.26 -18.79
C ARG A 91 -36.88 -30.95 -18.18
N SER A 92 -35.81 -31.15 -18.92
CA SER A 92 -34.57 -31.78 -18.47
C SER A 92 -33.45 -30.80 -18.13
N ALA A 93 -33.61 -29.48 -18.25
CA ALA A 93 -32.52 -28.50 -18.27
C ALA A 93 -32.31 -27.71 -16.96
N GLU A 94 -33.14 -27.90 -15.93
CA GLU A 94 -33.08 -27.07 -14.71
C GLU A 94 -31.76 -27.18 -13.96
N ALA A 95 -31.10 -28.35 -13.96
CA ALA A 95 -29.82 -28.57 -13.33
C ALA A 95 -28.62 -27.96 -14.09
N ASN A 96 -28.78 -27.69 -15.40
CA ASN A 96 -27.74 -27.26 -16.33
C ASN A 96 -28.06 -25.96 -17.08
N CYS A 97 -28.90 -25.12 -16.51
CA CYS A 97 -29.26 -23.85 -17.13
C CYS A 97 -28.02 -22.99 -17.43
N SER A 98 -27.89 -22.55 -18.69
CA SER A 98 -26.74 -21.76 -19.19
C SER A 98 -26.97 -20.26 -19.15
N CYS A 99 -28.11 -19.76 -18.63
CA CYS A 99 -28.38 -18.33 -18.52
C CYS A 99 -27.34 -17.58 -17.68
N GLY A 100 -27.23 -16.27 -17.86
CA GLY A 100 -26.28 -15.43 -17.15
C GLY A 100 -26.40 -15.54 -15.63
N TRP A 101 -27.63 -15.64 -15.08
CA TRP A 101 -27.85 -15.79 -13.62
C TRP A 101 -27.29 -17.10 -13.07
N CYS A 102 -27.50 -18.20 -13.76
CA CYS A 102 -26.96 -19.48 -13.35
C CYS A 102 -25.45 -19.56 -13.51
N LYS A 103 -24.88 -18.90 -14.53
CA LYS A 103 -23.42 -18.78 -14.68
C LYS A 103 -22.82 -18.01 -13.51
N VAL A 104 -23.36 -16.86 -13.13
CA VAL A 104 -22.91 -16.07 -11.99
C VAL A 104 -23.08 -16.85 -10.69
N GLY A 105 -24.22 -17.49 -10.47
CA GLY A 105 -24.48 -18.27 -9.27
C GLY A 105 -23.52 -19.46 -9.10
N ARG A 106 -23.07 -20.07 -10.21
CA ARG A 106 -22.09 -21.18 -10.22
C ARG A 106 -20.64 -20.69 -10.15
N TYR A 107 -20.32 -19.60 -10.84
CA TYR A 107 -18.94 -19.13 -11.01
C TYR A 107 -18.35 -18.54 -9.71
N ASN A 108 -19.13 -17.85 -8.90
CA ASN A 108 -18.68 -17.11 -7.74
C ASN A 108 -18.64 -17.93 -6.45
N GLY A 109 -18.09 -19.15 -6.43
CA GLY A 109 -17.88 -19.85 -5.18
C GLY A 109 -17.60 -21.35 -5.21
N VAL A 110 -17.49 -21.91 -4.03
CA VAL A 110 -17.24 -23.35 -3.77
C VAL A 110 -18.27 -24.27 -4.46
N GLU A 111 -19.47 -23.78 -4.71
CA GLU A 111 -20.56 -24.51 -5.36
C GLU A 111 -20.29 -24.80 -6.83
N TYR A 112 -19.61 -23.90 -7.55
CA TYR A 112 -19.19 -24.14 -8.94
C TYR A 112 -18.22 -25.34 -9.03
N LYS A 113 -17.20 -25.36 -8.14
CA LYS A 113 -16.22 -26.46 -8.10
C LYS A 113 -16.85 -27.79 -7.72
N ARG A 114 -17.80 -27.78 -6.79
CA ARG A 114 -18.53 -28.99 -6.38
C ARG A 114 -19.47 -29.51 -7.48
N HIS A 115 -20.09 -28.61 -8.22
CA HIS A 115 -20.95 -28.97 -9.35
C HIS A 115 -20.13 -29.59 -10.50
N GLU A 116 -18.98 -29.05 -10.85
CA GLU A 116 -18.06 -29.65 -11.83
C GLU A 116 -17.56 -31.04 -11.37
N ALA A 117 -17.19 -31.18 -10.11
CA ALA A 117 -16.76 -32.45 -9.54
C ALA A 117 -17.89 -33.50 -9.56
N SER A 118 -19.14 -33.10 -9.30
CA SER A 118 -20.30 -34.04 -9.34
C SER A 118 -20.63 -34.46 -10.76
N VAL A 119 -20.43 -33.60 -11.75
CA VAL A 119 -20.63 -33.96 -13.18
C VAL A 119 -19.50 -34.89 -13.63
N LYS A 120 -18.25 -34.66 -13.25
CA LYS A 120 -17.12 -35.54 -13.60
C LYS A 120 -17.24 -36.94 -13.01
N ASN A 121 -17.81 -37.07 -11.82
CA ASN A 121 -18.00 -38.38 -11.17
C ASN A 121 -19.22 -39.15 -11.66
N LYS A 122 -20.13 -38.54 -12.47
CA LYS A 122 -21.28 -39.21 -13.07
C LYS A 122 -21.05 -39.69 -14.50
N VAL A 123 -19.99 -39.21 -15.15
CA VAL A 123 -19.56 -39.76 -16.44
C VAL A 123 -18.76 -41.01 -16.13
N GLY A 124 -19.38 -42.18 -16.30
CA GLY A 124 -18.71 -43.47 -16.21
C GLY A 124 -17.44 -43.46 -17.09
N ARG A 125 -16.43 -44.28 -16.70
CA ARG A 125 -15.20 -44.44 -17.49
C ARG A 125 -15.52 -44.42 -18.97
N PRO A 126 -14.89 -43.56 -19.77
CA PRO A 126 -15.04 -43.61 -21.21
C PRO A 126 -14.65 -44.99 -21.66
N SER A 127 -15.54 -45.66 -22.40
CA SER A 127 -15.15 -46.85 -23.16
C SER A 127 -14.00 -46.43 -24.09
N ASP A 128 -12.95 -47.26 -24.17
CA ASP A 128 -11.75 -47.08 -24.97
C ASP A 128 -12.03 -47.11 -26.49
N LYS A 129 -12.96 -46.29 -26.96
CA LYS A 129 -13.08 -46.00 -28.39
C LYS A 129 -12.55 -44.59 -28.62
N PRO A 130 -11.52 -44.42 -29.45
CA PRO A 130 -11.04 -43.09 -29.82
C PRO A 130 -12.20 -42.37 -30.49
N GLN A 131 -12.72 -41.32 -29.86
CA GLN A 131 -13.55 -40.37 -30.56
C GLN A 131 -12.69 -39.77 -31.67
N GLU A 132 -13.05 -40.01 -32.91
CA GLU A 132 -12.46 -39.32 -34.07
C GLU A 132 -12.63 -37.83 -33.86
N GLN A 133 -11.52 -37.16 -33.61
CA GLN A 133 -11.51 -35.71 -33.55
C GLN A 133 -11.93 -35.17 -34.93
N PRO A 134 -12.81 -34.18 -35.00
CA PRO A 134 -13.19 -33.60 -36.27
C PRO A 134 -11.92 -33.16 -37.00
N ASN A 135 -11.71 -33.71 -38.18
CA ASN A 135 -10.60 -33.38 -39.06
C ASN A 135 -10.84 -31.97 -39.59
N ILE A 136 -10.30 -30.98 -38.91
CA ILE A 136 -10.38 -29.56 -39.29
C ILE A 136 -9.18 -29.23 -40.16
N SER A 137 -9.41 -28.62 -41.30
CA SER A 137 -8.40 -28.02 -42.18
C SER A 137 -8.55 -26.48 -42.13
N ILE A 138 -7.47 -25.78 -42.36
CA ILE A 138 -7.51 -24.33 -42.43
C ILE A 138 -7.47 -23.88 -43.88
N CYS A 139 -8.43 -23.04 -44.28
CA CYS A 139 -8.40 -22.44 -45.59
C CYS A 139 -7.19 -21.51 -45.74
N ARG A 140 -6.36 -21.77 -46.76
CA ARG A 140 -5.14 -20.97 -47.01
C ARG A 140 -5.43 -19.52 -47.41
N THR A 141 -6.62 -19.23 -47.89
CA THR A 141 -6.99 -17.90 -48.40
C THR A 141 -7.64 -17.02 -47.33
N CYS A 142 -8.57 -17.57 -46.50
CA CYS A 142 -9.24 -16.80 -45.44
C CYS A 142 -8.77 -17.15 -44.04
N MET A 143 -7.89 -18.13 -43.88
CA MET A 143 -7.37 -18.62 -42.59
C MET A 143 -8.46 -19.09 -41.60
N GLY A 144 -9.68 -19.32 -42.09
CA GLY A 144 -10.79 -19.86 -41.30
C GLY A 144 -10.72 -21.39 -41.18
N GLU A 145 -11.28 -21.94 -40.09
CA GLU A 145 -11.42 -23.38 -39.90
C GLU A 145 -12.49 -23.93 -40.83
N VAL A 146 -12.15 -24.99 -41.58
CA VAL A 146 -13.05 -25.68 -42.50
C VAL A 146 -13.03 -27.17 -42.17
N ALA A 147 -14.20 -27.77 -42.03
CA ALA A 147 -14.30 -29.23 -41.84
C ALA A 147 -13.71 -29.96 -43.06
N LYS A 148 -12.84 -30.96 -42.81
CA LYS A 148 -12.19 -31.72 -43.89
C LYS A 148 -13.25 -32.44 -44.74
N GLY A 149 -13.23 -32.17 -46.04
CA GLY A 149 -14.21 -32.73 -47.00
C GLY A 149 -15.36 -31.78 -47.33
N VAL A 150 -15.44 -30.61 -46.73
CA VAL A 150 -16.44 -29.59 -47.10
C VAL A 150 -15.82 -28.62 -48.11
N SER A 151 -16.47 -28.40 -49.26
CA SER A 151 -16.05 -27.40 -50.23
C SER A 151 -16.27 -26.00 -49.61
N HIS A 152 -15.18 -25.27 -49.37
CA HIS A 152 -15.22 -23.94 -48.83
C HIS A 152 -15.04 -22.93 -49.98
N HIS A 153 -16.07 -22.16 -50.28
CA HIS A 153 -15.97 -21.02 -51.18
C HIS A 153 -15.44 -19.81 -50.44
N CYS A 154 -14.15 -19.55 -50.60
CA CYS A 154 -13.50 -18.41 -50.02
C CYS A 154 -13.79 -17.16 -50.84
N THR A 155 -14.62 -16.24 -50.33
CA THR A 155 -14.67 -14.86 -50.84
C THR A 155 -13.35 -14.18 -50.53
N LYS A 156 -12.67 -13.62 -51.54
CA LYS A 156 -11.41 -12.90 -51.41
C LYS A 156 -11.56 -11.74 -50.42
N THR A 157 -11.31 -12.00 -49.14
CA THR A 157 -11.23 -10.96 -48.12
C THR A 157 -9.82 -10.41 -48.06
N ASN A 158 -9.74 -9.14 -47.74
CA ASN A 158 -8.54 -8.34 -47.75
C ASN A 158 -7.45 -8.97 -46.85
N ARG A 159 -6.18 -8.96 -47.26
CA ARG A 159 -5.01 -9.51 -46.54
C ARG A 159 -4.91 -9.04 -45.09
N ASN A 160 -5.41 -7.82 -44.79
CA ASN A 160 -5.42 -7.22 -43.45
C ASN A 160 -6.47 -7.85 -42.50
N GLU A 161 -7.59 -8.36 -42.99
CA GLU A 161 -8.58 -9.04 -42.13
C GLU A 161 -8.10 -10.42 -41.67
N ASN A 162 -7.27 -11.07 -42.47
CA ASN A 162 -6.67 -12.36 -42.14
C ASN A 162 -5.63 -12.24 -41.01
N LEU A 163 -4.89 -11.14 -40.94
CA LEU A 163 -3.96 -10.82 -39.88
C LEU A 163 -4.69 -10.49 -38.57
N ALA A 164 -5.80 -9.76 -38.63
CA ALA A 164 -6.64 -9.49 -37.45
C ALA A 164 -7.27 -10.78 -36.90
N GLY A 165 -7.62 -11.74 -37.77
CA GLY A 165 -8.08 -13.09 -37.39
C GLY A 165 -6.97 -13.89 -36.65
N LEU A 166 -5.73 -13.83 -37.16
CA LEU A 166 -4.58 -14.49 -36.54
C LEU A 166 -4.24 -13.91 -35.17
N VAL A 167 -4.23 -12.59 -35.05
CA VAL A 167 -3.98 -11.91 -33.75
C VAL A 167 -5.10 -12.21 -32.75
N ARG A 168 -6.36 -12.30 -33.19
CA ARG A 168 -7.47 -12.74 -32.32
C ARG A 168 -7.35 -14.22 -31.94
N ALA A 169 -6.94 -15.10 -32.85
CA ALA A 169 -6.73 -16.52 -32.54
C ALA A 169 -5.56 -16.75 -31.59
N LEU A 170 -4.52 -15.90 -31.64
CA LEU A 170 -3.40 -15.91 -30.72
C LEU A 170 -3.77 -15.35 -29.33
N SER A 171 -4.74 -14.45 -29.25
CA SER A 171 -5.22 -13.85 -27.99
C SER A 171 -6.38 -14.59 -27.33
N ASN A 172 -7.09 -15.47 -28.06
CA ASN A 172 -8.18 -16.29 -27.53
C ASN A 172 -7.69 -17.70 -27.19
N GLU A 173 -8.01 -18.18 -26.01
CA GLU A 173 -7.55 -19.42 -25.34
C GLU A 173 -7.96 -20.75 -26.00
N GLY A 174 -8.06 -20.82 -27.30
CA GLY A 174 -8.64 -21.96 -27.97
C GLY A 174 -7.74 -22.72 -28.90
N SER A 175 -6.72 -23.33 -28.59
CA SER A 175 -5.92 -24.36 -29.26
C SER A 175 -4.55 -23.93 -29.80
N GLY A 176 -3.51 -24.28 -29.02
CA GLY A 176 -2.10 -24.14 -29.43
C GLY A 176 -1.78 -24.87 -30.77
N ARG A 177 -2.61 -25.80 -31.19
CA ARG A 177 -2.50 -26.50 -32.51
C ARG A 177 -2.89 -25.63 -33.68
N VAL A 178 -3.98 -24.85 -33.55
CA VAL A 178 -4.44 -23.94 -34.61
C VAL A 178 -3.43 -22.81 -34.81
N THR A 179 -2.99 -22.21 -33.69
CA THR A 179 -1.95 -21.17 -33.70
C THR A 179 -0.67 -21.63 -34.34
N SER A 180 -0.16 -22.83 -33.99
CA SER A 180 1.05 -23.40 -34.60
C SER A 180 0.89 -23.67 -36.13
N LYS A 181 -0.28 -24.13 -36.57
CA LYS A 181 -0.51 -24.33 -38.00
C LYS A 181 -0.55 -23.01 -38.78
N LEU A 182 -1.19 -21.97 -38.22
CA LEU A 182 -1.25 -20.64 -38.83
C LEU A 182 0.13 -19.99 -38.95
N ILE A 183 0.96 -20.09 -37.90
CA ILE A 183 2.35 -19.61 -37.91
C ILE A 183 3.13 -20.39 -38.99
N ASN A 184 2.96 -21.70 -39.05
CA ASN A 184 3.65 -22.53 -40.04
C ASN A 184 3.30 -22.16 -41.49
N VAL A 185 2.02 -21.95 -41.79
CA VAL A 185 1.60 -21.51 -43.11
C VAL A 185 2.21 -20.15 -43.46
N ARG A 186 2.22 -19.19 -42.51
CA ARG A 186 2.81 -17.88 -42.77
C ARG A 186 4.35 -17.93 -42.97
N CYS A 187 5.04 -18.75 -42.21
CA CYS A 187 6.49 -18.92 -42.41
C CYS A 187 6.79 -19.54 -43.81
N GLU A 188 5.93 -20.46 -44.28
CA GLU A 188 6.04 -21.04 -45.62
C GLU A 188 5.76 -20.02 -46.74
N GLU A 189 4.70 -19.18 -46.57
CA GLU A 189 4.35 -18.11 -47.49
C GLU A 189 5.43 -17.01 -47.61
N GLU A 190 6.08 -16.67 -46.49
CA GLU A 190 7.09 -15.60 -46.42
C GLU A 190 8.51 -16.14 -46.59
N GLY A 191 8.71 -17.45 -46.83
CA GLY A 191 10.03 -18.06 -46.97
C GLY A 191 10.92 -18.01 -45.71
N ILE A 192 10.30 -17.91 -44.52
CA ILE A 192 11.01 -17.77 -43.26
C ILE A 192 11.48 -19.13 -42.76
N ASP A 193 12.80 -19.28 -42.57
CA ASP A 193 13.37 -20.46 -41.92
C ASP A 193 12.99 -20.49 -40.44
N LYS A 194 12.24 -21.48 -40.02
CA LYS A 194 11.80 -21.70 -38.63
C LYS A 194 12.96 -22.04 -37.67
N ARG A 195 14.18 -22.17 -38.14
CA ARG A 195 15.36 -22.40 -37.29
C ARG A 195 16.09 -21.12 -36.92
N THR A 196 16.02 -20.09 -37.77
CA THR A 196 16.84 -18.88 -37.64
C THR A 196 16.11 -17.58 -37.96
N GLY A 197 14.90 -17.66 -38.54
CA GLY A 197 14.14 -16.50 -38.98
C GLY A 197 13.32 -15.81 -37.88
N SER A 198 12.72 -14.70 -38.26
CA SER A 198 11.73 -13.99 -37.46
C SER A 198 10.51 -13.66 -38.29
N LEU A 199 9.34 -13.73 -37.68
CA LEU A 199 8.04 -13.37 -38.29
C LEU A 199 7.44 -12.17 -37.55
N THR A 200 7.13 -11.11 -38.28
CA THR A 200 6.43 -9.94 -37.75
C THR A 200 5.00 -9.93 -38.27
N LEU A 201 4.05 -9.96 -37.36
CA LEU A 201 2.63 -9.87 -37.67
C LEU A 201 2.11 -8.50 -37.19
N SER A 202 1.53 -7.72 -38.10
CA SER A 202 1.00 -6.38 -37.79
C SER A 202 -0.50 -6.34 -38.04
N SER A 203 -1.26 -5.74 -37.11
CA SER A 203 -2.70 -5.48 -37.28
C SER A 203 -3.00 -4.10 -36.65
N GLY A 204 -3.16 -3.09 -37.49
CA GLY A 204 -3.26 -1.69 -37.06
C GLY A 204 -2.03 -1.25 -36.29
N THR A 205 -2.19 -0.75 -35.08
CA THR A 205 -1.09 -0.30 -34.20
C THR A 205 -0.44 -1.45 -33.42
N LYS A 206 -0.97 -2.67 -33.48
CA LYS A 206 -0.43 -3.84 -32.77
C LYS A 206 0.51 -4.63 -33.65
N GLN A 207 1.72 -4.86 -33.13
CA GLN A 207 2.72 -5.73 -33.77
C GLN A 207 3.02 -6.91 -32.85
N LEU A 208 3.09 -8.12 -33.43
CA LEU A 208 3.54 -9.32 -32.76
C LEU A 208 4.83 -9.80 -33.43
N PHE A 209 5.89 -9.88 -32.67
CA PHE A 209 7.18 -10.35 -33.11
C PHE A 209 7.39 -11.80 -32.69
N ILE A 210 7.63 -12.71 -33.64
CA ILE A 210 7.92 -14.11 -33.38
C ILE A 210 9.34 -14.39 -33.91
N ASN A 211 10.27 -14.64 -33.02
CA ASN A 211 11.65 -14.98 -33.38
C ASN A 211 11.86 -16.50 -33.26
N PHE A 212 12.26 -17.16 -34.33
CA PHE A 212 12.53 -18.60 -34.39
C PHE A 212 14.04 -18.92 -34.19
N GLY A 213 14.92 -17.91 -34.15
CA GLY A 213 16.33 -18.07 -33.84
C GLY A 213 16.54 -18.70 -32.47
N LYS A 214 17.76 -19.27 -32.25
CA LYS A 214 18.24 -20.01 -31.07
C LYS A 214 17.31 -19.77 -29.88
N ARG A 215 16.65 -20.82 -29.35
CA ARG A 215 15.72 -20.72 -28.21
C ARG A 215 16.26 -19.66 -27.26
N ALA A 216 15.77 -18.41 -27.35
CA ALA A 216 15.93 -17.47 -26.29
C ALA A 216 15.52 -18.24 -25.04
N GLU A 217 16.37 -18.30 -24.05
CA GLU A 217 16.02 -18.91 -22.78
C GLU A 217 14.68 -18.34 -22.42
N LYS A 218 13.69 -19.21 -22.26
CA LYS A 218 12.33 -18.74 -21.97
C LYS A 218 12.46 -17.91 -20.70
N PRO A 219 11.99 -16.67 -20.67
CA PRO A 219 12.10 -15.85 -19.49
C PRO A 219 11.56 -16.66 -18.30
N GLN A 220 12.40 -16.87 -17.33
CA GLN A 220 12.08 -17.61 -16.12
C GLN A 220 11.87 -16.60 -15.02
N LEU A 221 10.73 -16.67 -14.33
CA LEU A 221 10.53 -15.88 -13.13
C LEU A 221 11.50 -16.36 -12.06
N THR A 222 12.39 -15.48 -11.67
CA THR A 222 13.33 -15.69 -10.59
C THR A 222 12.64 -15.70 -9.23
N TYR A 223 13.33 -16.18 -8.21
CA TYR A 223 12.83 -16.11 -6.84
C TYR A 223 12.48 -14.67 -6.42
N ALA A 224 13.36 -13.70 -6.72
CA ALA A 224 13.14 -12.28 -6.39
C ALA A 224 11.90 -11.70 -7.08
N GLU A 225 11.65 -12.02 -8.36
CA GLU A 225 10.42 -11.59 -9.06
C GLU A 225 9.17 -12.21 -8.46
N VAL A 226 9.23 -13.47 -8.05
CA VAL A 226 8.11 -14.15 -7.37
C VAL A 226 7.82 -13.50 -6.02
N ILE A 227 8.84 -13.17 -5.23
CA ILE A 227 8.69 -12.43 -3.97
C ILE A 227 8.09 -11.04 -4.21
N ASN A 228 8.55 -10.34 -5.22
CA ASN A 228 8.02 -9.01 -5.56
C ASN A 228 6.53 -9.10 -5.94
N ILE A 229 6.13 -10.11 -6.73
CA ILE A 229 4.71 -10.38 -7.02
C ILE A 229 3.94 -10.63 -5.73
N LEU A 230 4.47 -11.46 -4.82
CA LEU A 230 3.84 -11.78 -3.53
C LEU A 230 3.60 -10.52 -2.68
N ASN A 231 4.60 -9.65 -2.57
CA ASN A 231 4.55 -8.43 -1.79
C ASN A 231 3.59 -7.39 -2.40
N LYS A 232 3.66 -7.17 -3.71
CA LYS A 232 2.79 -6.21 -4.42
C LYS A 232 1.33 -6.62 -4.47
N THR A 233 1.05 -7.92 -4.59
CA THR A 233 -0.33 -8.44 -4.71
C THR A 233 -0.95 -8.82 -3.38
N LYS A 234 -0.18 -8.82 -2.29
CA LYS A 234 -0.60 -9.25 -0.94
C LYS A 234 -1.22 -10.67 -0.91
N LEU A 235 -0.87 -11.51 -1.88
CA LEU A 235 -1.35 -12.89 -1.96
C LEU A 235 -0.86 -13.71 -0.75
N SER A 236 -1.66 -14.67 -0.33
CA SER A 236 -1.16 -15.73 0.56
C SER A 236 -0.22 -16.68 -0.21
N ASN A 237 0.65 -17.39 0.50
CA ASN A 237 1.54 -18.38 -0.11
C ASN A 237 0.77 -19.47 -0.90
N ASN A 238 -0.48 -19.77 -0.50
CA ASN A 238 -1.33 -20.71 -1.24
C ASN A 238 -1.89 -20.12 -2.53
N GLN A 239 -2.37 -18.88 -2.48
CA GLN A 239 -2.85 -18.17 -3.68
C GLN A 239 -1.71 -17.95 -4.68
N LEU A 240 -0.53 -17.56 -4.20
CA LEU A 240 0.65 -17.45 -5.07
C LEU A 240 1.01 -18.80 -5.71
N LYS A 241 0.96 -19.91 -4.95
CA LYS A 241 1.18 -21.25 -5.52
C LYS A 241 0.21 -21.53 -6.68
N ASP A 242 -1.06 -21.17 -6.55
CA ASP A 242 -2.06 -21.37 -7.60
C ASP A 242 -1.74 -20.48 -8.82
N VAL A 243 -1.32 -19.23 -8.61
CA VAL A 243 -0.87 -18.31 -9.68
C VAL A 243 0.37 -18.88 -10.39
N LEU A 244 1.40 -19.31 -9.65
CA LEU A 244 2.61 -19.89 -10.23
C LEU A 244 2.33 -21.21 -10.97
N ALA A 245 1.37 -22.01 -10.47
CA ALA A 245 0.92 -23.21 -11.18
C ALA A 245 0.26 -22.86 -12.52
N ALA A 246 -0.57 -21.83 -12.57
CA ALA A 246 -1.18 -21.34 -13.80
C ALA A 246 -0.10 -20.81 -14.79
N ILE A 247 0.89 -20.06 -14.30
CA ILE A 247 2.03 -19.59 -15.10
C ILE A 247 2.78 -20.79 -15.70
N ARG A 248 3.10 -21.82 -14.90
CA ARG A 248 3.78 -23.03 -15.36
C ARG A 248 2.98 -23.82 -16.39
N VAL A 249 1.66 -23.85 -16.24
CA VAL A 249 0.75 -24.49 -17.22
C VAL A 249 0.78 -23.74 -18.55
N LYS A 250 0.77 -22.40 -18.53
CA LYS A 250 0.70 -21.57 -19.74
C LYS A 250 2.05 -21.44 -20.44
N PHE A 251 3.12 -21.23 -19.69
CA PHE A 251 4.46 -20.91 -20.22
C PHE A 251 5.47 -22.07 -20.13
N GLY A 252 5.08 -23.15 -19.48
CA GLY A 252 5.92 -24.35 -19.30
C GLY A 252 6.53 -24.48 -17.90
N ARG A 253 6.91 -25.69 -17.53
CA ARG A 253 7.40 -25.99 -16.16
C ARG A 253 8.63 -25.17 -15.75
N LYS A 254 9.47 -24.75 -16.70
CA LYS A 254 10.69 -23.96 -16.46
C LYS A 254 10.45 -22.45 -16.40
N SER A 255 9.21 -21.97 -16.57
CA SER A 255 8.91 -20.54 -16.54
C SER A 255 8.97 -19.89 -15.17
N VAL A 256 9.14 -20.66 -14.11
CA VAL A 256 9.29 -20.21 -12.73
C VAL A 256 10.35 -21.08 -12.07
N GLU A 257 11.26 -20.48 -11.33
CA GLU A 257 12.25 -21.22 -10.55
C GLU A 257 11.59 -22.29 -9.66
N PRO A 258 12.20 -23.48 -9.58
CA PRO A 258 11.67 -24.53 -8.73
C PRO A 258 11.84 -24.18 -7.23
N ASN A 259 10.94 -24.73 -6.40
CA ASN A 259 11.09 -24.75 -4.94
C ASN A 259 10.95 -23.43 -4.18
N PHE A 260 10.24 -22.43 -4.72
CA PHE A 260 9.90 -21.18 -4.04
C PHE A 260 9.54 -21.34 -2.54
N ARG A 261 8.70 -22.33 -2.18
CA ARG A 261 8.35 -22.57 -0.76
C ARG A 261 9.54 -23.04 0.06
N MET A 262 10.39 -23.84 -0.53
CA MET A 262 11.57 -24.36 0.14
C MET A 262 12.56 -23.23 0.45
N GLU A 263 12.74 -22.30 -0.48
CA GLU A 263 13.59 -21.12 -0.26
C GLU A 263 13.03 -20.21 0.84
N LEU A 264 11.75 -19.85 0.81
CA LEU A 264 11.12 -19.10 1.91
C LEU A 264 11.27 -19.81 3.26
N THR A 265 11.14 -21.14 3.29
CA THR A 265 11.29 -21.91 4.52
C THR A 265 12.74 -21.92 5.00
N LYS A 266 13.72 -22.02 4.10
CA LYS A 266 15.14 -21.94 4.45
C LYS A 266 15.48 -20.55 5.03
N ILE A 267 15.07 -19.50 4.34
CA ILE A 267 15.28 -18.12 4.81
C ILE A 267 14.61 -17.92 6.17
N SER A 268 13.36 -18.33 6.32
CA SER A 268 12.64 -18.22 7.61
C SER A 268 13.33 -18.99 8.73
N LYS A 269 13.94 -20.14 8.46
CA LYS A 269 14.73 -20.90 9.44
C LYS A 269 16.05 -20.19 9.77
N ALA A 270 16.77 -19.67 8.77
CA ALA A 270 17.98 -18.90 9.01
C ALA A 270 17.69 -17.65 9.86
N LEU A 271 16.59 -16.96 9.54
CA LEU A 271 16.16 -15.81 10.34
C LEU A 271 15.79 -16.17 11.78
N ALA A 272 15.28 -17.37 12.02
CA ALA A 272 14.89 -17.80 13.38
C ALA A 272 16.08 -17.83 14.36
N GLU A 273 17.31 -17.96 13.87
CA GLU A 273 18.52 -17.92 14.69
C GLU A 273 18.80 -16.54 15.30
N PHE A 274 18.30 -15.47 14.66
CA PHE A 274 18.46 -14.09 15.11
C PHE A 274 17.35 -13.60 16.03
N PHE A 275 16.24 -14.30 16.15
CA PHE A 275 15.06 -13.83 16.87
C PHE A 275 14.74 -14.65 18.09
N SER A 276 14.26 -13.98 19.14
CA SER A 276 13.78 -14.62 20.36
C SER A 276 12.41 -14.07 20.77
N VAL A 277 11.74 -14.80 21.69
CA VAL A 277 10.46 -14.37 22.28
C VAL A 277 10.57 -14.47 23.79
N LYS A 278 10.29 -13.35 24.46
CA LYS A 278 10.31 -13.25 25.92
C LYS A 278 8.97 -12.69 26.42
N MET A 279 8.51 -13.18 27.59
CA MET A 279 7.40 -12.52 28.27
C MET A 279 7.93 -11.32 29.05
N VAL A 280 7.30 -10.17 28.86
CA VAL A 280 7.67 -8.91 29.50
C VAL A 280 6.47 -8.27 30.17
N ASP A 281 6.74 -7.51 31.24
CA ASP A 281 5.74 -6.72 31.95
C ASP A 281 5.50 -5.42 31.23
N VAL A 282 4.27 -5.18 30.78
CA VAL A 282 3.85 -3.95 30.12
C VAL A 282 2.87 -3.19 31.00
N LYS A 283 2.94 -1.88 30.94
CA LYS A 283 2.03 -0.99 31.67
C LYS A 283 0.94 -0.44 30.75
N TYR A 284 -0.27 -0.48 31.27
CA TYR A 284 -1.44 0.15 30.66
C TYR A 284 -1.99 1.22 31.57
N THR A 285 -2.26 2.38 30.99
CA THR A 285 -2.95 3.45 31.69
C THR A 285 -4.33 3.64 31.09
N ASN A 286 -5.39 3.35 31.85
CA ASN A 286 -6.74 3.70 31.45
C ASN A 286 -7.00 5.15 31.78
N LEU A 287 -6.84 6.04 30.80
CA LEU A 287 -7.01 7.50 30.97
C LEU A 287 -8.38 7.90 31.52
N LYS A 288 -9.45 7.15 31.19
CA LYS A 288 -10.80 7.45 31.68
C LYS A 288 -11.01 7.05 33.13
N LYS A 289 -10.41 5.95 33.54
CA LYS A 289 -10.55 5.41 34.92
C LYS A 289 -9.38 5.74 35.81
N LYS A 290 -8.29 6.34 35.29
CA LYS A 290 -7.01 6.58 35.98
C LYS A 290 -6.48 5.33 36.70
N ILE A 291 -6.63 4.17 36.09
CA ILE A 291 -6.17 2.91 36.63
C ILE A 291 -5.00 2.44 35.78
N ASP A 292 -3.87 2.25 36.44
CA ASP A 292 -2.70 1.60 35.86
C ASP A 292 -2.76 0.09 36.17
N ARG A 293 -2.47 -0.72 35.18
CA ARG A 293 -2.34 -2.17 35.35
C ARG A 293 -1.10 -2.67 34.63
N THR A 294 -0.49 -3.68 35.20
CA THR A 294 0.64 -4.38 34.60
C THR A 294 0.12 -5.71 34.03
N GLU A 295 0.52 -6.03 32.81
CA GLU A 295 0.16 -7.27 32.15
C GLU A 295 1.39 -7.92 31.50
N GLN A 296 1.42 -9.26 31.46
CA GLN A 296 2.45 -9.99 30.75
C GLN A 296 2.13 -10.04 29.25
N ARG A 297 3.07 -9.64 28.40
CA ARG A 297 2.95 -9.71 26.93
C ARG A 297 4.19 -10.35 26.31
N PRO A 298 4.07 -11.12 25.23
CA PRO A 298 5.23 -11.61 24.50
C PRO A 298 5.85 -10.50 23.69
N LEU A 299 7.13 -10.29 23.87
CA LEU A 299 8.00 -9.46 23.04
C LEU A 299 8.77 -10.36 22.09
N VAL A 300 8.57 -10.18 20.78
CA VAL A 300 9.47 -10.75 19.76
C VAL A 300 10.54 -9.72 19.48
N TYR A 301 11.80 -10.11 19.52
CA TYR A 301 12.92 -9.20 19.35
C TYR A 301 14.12 -9.88 18.67
N LEU A 302 14.91 -9.05 18.02
CA LEU A 302 16.19 -9.42 17.41
C LEU A 302 17.27 -9.48 18.49
N THR A 303 18.03 -10.57 18.57
CA THR A 303 19.03 -10.80 19.61
C THR A 303 20.41 -10.26 19.26
N ASP A 304 20.74 -10.20 17.96
CA ASP A 304 22.02 -9.72 17.44
C ASP A 304 21.79 -8.89 16.19
N LEU A 305 21.84 -7.57 16.35
CA LEU A 305 21.58 -6.62 15.28
C LEU A 305 22.70 -6.60 14.25
N GLU A 306 23.96 -6.67 14.70
CA GLU A 306 25.13 -6.61 13.82
C GLU A 306 25.20 -7.84 12.92
N ALA A 307 25.09 -9.04 13.50
CA ALA A 307 25.05 -10.28 12.74
C ALA A 307 23.89 -10.32 11.76
N PHE A 308 22.71 -9.80 12.16
CA PHE A 308 21.56 -9.73 11.29
C PHE A 308 21.75 -8.75 10.11
N VAL A 309 22.34 -7.57 10.35
CA VAL A 309 22.67 -6.61 9.29
C VAL A 309 23.64 -7.23 8.30
N ASN A 310 24.72 -7.87 8.77
CA ASN A 310 25.69 -8.56 7.93
C ASN A 310 25.05 -9.66 7.09
N TYR A 311 24.16 -10.45 7.68
CA TYR A 311 23.39 -11.46 6.94
C TYR A 311 22.55 -10.83 5.81
N ILE A 312 21.94 -9.67 6.03
CA ILE A 312 21.15 -8.98 5.01
C ILE A 312 22.02 -8.39 3.92
N LEU A 313 23.17 -7.79 4.26
CA LEU A 313 24.13 -7.26 3.30
C LEU A 313 24.60 -8.36 2.33
N ASP A 314 25.00 -9.51 2.88
CA ASP A 314 25.40 -10.67 2.10
C ASP A 314 24.27 -11.18 1.20
N ALA A 315 23.07 -11.38 1.77
CA ALA A 315 21.93 -11.90 1.03
C ALA A 315 21.48 -10.98 -0.11
N ARG A 316 21.65 -9.67 0.04
CA ARG A 316 21.33 -8.65 -0.98
C ARG A 316 22.50 -8.25 -1.84
N GLN A 317 23.70 -8.79 -1.59
CA GLN A 317 24.95 -8.45 -2.28
C GLN A 317 25.22 -6.93 -2.24
N MET A 318 24.96 -6.31 -1.09
CA MET A 318 25.20 -4.88 -0.86
C MET A 318 26.65 -4.64 -0.47
N ASP A 319 27.16 -3.46 -0.85
CA ASP A 319 28.48 -3.00 -0.45
C ASP A 319 28.52 -2.70 1.06
N PRO A 320 29.36 -3.41 1.85
CA PRO A 320 29.45 -3.22 3.28
C PRO A 320 30.02 -1.86 3.69
N ASP A 321 30.67 -1.10 2.80
CA ASP A 321 31.22 0.22 3.06
C ASP A 321 30.27 1.35 2.65
N ASN A 322 29.20 1.03 1.92
CA ASN A 322 28.30 2.03 1.32
C ASN A 322 26.81 1.80 1.66
N PHE A 323 26.50 1.49 2.90
CA PHE A 323 25.11 1.32 3.34
C PHE A 323 24.76 2.22 4.53
N CYS A 324 23.48 2.38 4.80
CA CYS A 324 22.99 2.97 6.02
C CYS A 324 21.84 2.16 6.59
N VAL A 325 21.78 2.13 7.92
CA VAL A 325 20.70 1.53 8.68
C VAL A 325 19.75 2.64 9.15
N MET A 326 18.46 2.44 8.88
CA MET A 326 17.39 3.28 9.39
C MET A 326 16.56 2.44 10.36
N ILE A 327 16.41 2.91 11.59
CA ILE A 327 15.53 2.29 12.59
C ILE A 327 14.27 3.14 12.70
N GLY A 328 13.13 2.53 12.44
CA GLY A 328 11.82 3.16 12.62
C GLY A 328 11.10 2.61 13.83
N MET A 329 10.46 3.47 14.61
CA MET A 329 9.60 3.06 15.72
C MET A 329 8.24 3.69 15.55
N ASP A 330 7.19 2.89 15.75
CA ASP A 330 5.81 3.40 15.63
C ASP A 330 4.81 2.55 16.42
N GLU A 331 3.78 3.21 16.97
CA GLU A 331 2.60 2.55 17.54
C GLU A 331 1.45 2.54 16.53
N GLY A 332 1.05 1.38 16.12
CA GLY A 332 -0.12 1.24 15.30
C GLY A 332 -0.87 -0.05 15.58
N GLN A 333 -2.20 0.02 15.54
CA GLN A 333 -3.08 -1.13 15.74
C GLN A 333 -2.85 -1.85 17.08
N ASN A 334 -2.69 -1.07 18.15
CA ASN A 334 -2.41 -1.54 19.51
C ASN A 334 -1.12 -2.39 19.59
N SER A 335 -0.11 -2.08 18.83
CA SER A 335 1.18 -2.76 18.90
C SER A 335 2.31 -1.76 18.69
N ILE A 336 3.36 -1.86 19.48
CA ILE A 336 4.60 -1.13 19.25
C ILE A 336 5.49 -1.98 18.37
N LYS A 337 6.03 -1.39 17.30
CA LYS A 337 6.97 -2.04 16.40
C LYS A 337 8.24 -1.25 16.30
N ILE A 338 9.36 -1.97 16.34
CA ILE A 338 10.66 -1.46 15.95
C ILE A 338 11.02 -2.13 14.62
N MET A 339 11.30 -1.32 13.65
CA MET A 339 11.51 -1.75 12.27
C MET A 339 12.84 -1.26 11.77
N MET A 340 13.45 -2.00 10.86
CA MET A 340 14.73 -1.67 10.28
C MET A 340 14.66 -1.65 8.75
N SER A 341 15.28 -0.67 8.14
CA SER A 341 15.60 -0.62 6.71
C SER A 341 17.09 -0.53 6.50
N ILE A 342 17.62 -1.32 5.57
CA ILE A 342 19.01 -1.23 5.12
C ILE A 342 18.99 -0.81 3.66
N LYS A 343 19.68 0.26 3.32
CA LYS A 343 19.75 0.81 1.96
C LYS A 343 21.14 1.33 1.63
N GLU A 344 21.45 1.43 0.37
CA GLU A 344 22.70 2.04 -0.10
C GLU A 344 22.67 3.57 0.10
N LYS A 345 23.85 4.17 0.39
CA LYS A 345 24.04 5.62 0.48
C LYS A 345 24.06 6.27 -0.91
N VAL A 346 23.00 6.02 -1.71
CA VAL A 346 22.87 6.53 -3.07
C VAL A 346 21.55 7.30 -3.22
N VAL A 347 21.61 8.47 -3.86
CA VAL A 347 20.44 9.29 -4.20
C VAL A 347 19.92 8.89 -5.56
N VAL A 348 18.65 8.53 -5.64
CA VAL A 348 17.98 8.15 -6.90
C VAL A 348 16.93 9.18 -7.26
N GLU A 349 17.12 9.85 -8.39
CA GLU A 349 16.12 10.77 -8.91
C GLU A 349 14.79 10.05 -9.26
N LYS A 350 13.64 10.68 -8.93
CA LYS A 350 12.30 10.14 -9.25
C LYS A 350 12.15 9.76 -10.74
N LYS A 351 12.74 10.52 -11.64
CA LYS A 351 12.71 10.23 -13.09
C LYS A 351 13.52 8.99 -13.44
N MET A 352 14.67 8.81 -12.79
CA MET A 352 15.55 7.64 -12.97
C MET A 352 14.91 6.39 -12.37
N ALA A 353 14.36 6.47 -11.16
CA ALA A 353 13.59 5.41 -10.53
C ALA A 353 12.39 4.95 -11.38
N LYS A 354 11.71 5.89 -12.05
CA LYS A 354 10.59 5.58 -12.94
C LYS A 354 11.05 4.91 -14.24
N ARG A 355 12.20 5.32 -14.80
CA ARG A 355 12.84 4.71 -15.99
C ARG A 355 13.34 3.29 -15.68
N MET A 356 14.11 3.13 -14.61
CA MET A 356 14.61 1.83 -14.18
C MET A 356 13.48 0.82 -13.92
N LYS A 357 12.34 1.31 -13.42
CA LYS A 357 11.12 0.49 -13.21
C LYS A 357 10.49 -0.03 -14.51
N TYR A 358 10.68 0.67 -15.64
CA TYR A 358 10.17 0.29 -16.96
C TYR A 358 11.19 -0.50 -17.78
N ASP A 359 12.49 -0.16 -17.69
CA ASP A 359 13.55 -0.72 -18.53
C ASP A 359 14.12 -2.02 -17.96
N GLU A 360 14.17 -2.18 -16.64
CA GLU A 360 14.70 -3.36 -15.94
C GLU A 360 13.61 -4.33 -15.46
N GLY A 361 12.36 -4.06 -15.79
CA GLY A 361 11.22 -4.90 -15.40
C GLY A 361 10.85 -4.77 -13.92
N ILE A 362 10.28 -5.84 -13.35
CA ILE A 362 9.69 -5.87 -12.00
C ILE A 362 10.74 -5.67 -10.88
N LEU A 363 12.02 -5.84 -11.20
CA LEU A 363 13.16 -5.78 -10.26
C LEU A 363 13.82 -4.41 -10.14
N GLY A 364 13.33 -3.39 -10.85
CA GLY A 364 13.86 -2.04 -10.71
C GLY A 364 13.84 -1.53 -9.27
N PRO A 365 14.49 -0.44 -8.97
CA PRO A 365 15.28 -0.02 -7.81
C PRO A 365 14.54 0.04 -6.46
N ASP A 366 13.70 -0.91 -6.13
CA ASP A 366 13.19 -1.10 -4.76
C ASP A 366 14.35 -1.34 -3.75
N THR A 367 15.58 -1.60 -4.27
CA THR A 367 16.82 -1.73 -3.48
C THR A 367 17.35 -0.40 -2.99
N LEU A 368 17.10 0.68 -3.72
CA LEU A 368 17.72 1.98 -3.50
C LEU A 368 16.85 2.95 -2.69
N LEU A 369 15.55 2.64 -2.54
CA LEU A 369 14.61 3.52 -1.84
C LEU A 369 14.12 2.86 -0.55
N SER A 370 13.85 3.69 0.46
CA SER A 370 13.08 3.25 1.63
C SER A 370 11.70 2.80 1.18
N SER A 371 11.50 1.50 1.09
CA SER A 371 10.24 0.89 0.67
C SER A 371 9.71 0.04 1.80
N VAL A 372 8.40 0.11 2.05
CA VAL A 372 7.71 -0.77 3.00
C VAL A 372 7.93 -2.25 2.70
N ASN A 373 8.23 -2.59 1.44
CA ASN A 373 8.53 -3.95 1.00
C ASN A 373 9.95 -4.41 1.35
N ARG A 374 10.73 -3.58 2.06
CA ARG A 374 12.11 -3.89 2.47
C ARG A 374 12.38 -3.65 3.94
N LEU A 375 11.32 -3.38 4.69
CA LEU A 375 11.40 -3.20 6.13
C LEU A 375 11.38 -4.55 6.84
N PHE A 376 12.31 -4.74 7.75
CA PHE A 376 12.31 -5.84 8.70
C PHE A 376 11.68 -5.40 10.01
N ILE A 377 10.80 -6.21 10.58
CA ILE A 377 10.36 -6.03 11.96
C ILE A 377 11.41 -6.69 12.85
N ILE A 378 12.10 -5.87 13.65
CA ILE A 378 13.16 -6.32 14.57
C ILE A 378 12.72 -6.33 16.04
N GLY A 379 11.61 -5.65 16.34
CA GLY A 379 10.94 -5.68 17.64
C GLY A 379 9.43 -5.59 17.49
N LEU A 380 8.68 -6.45 18.16
CA LEU A 380 7.21 -6.44 18.15
C LEU A 380 6.64 -6.74 19.53
N LEU A 381 5.90 -5.77 20.08
CA LEU A 381 5.17 -5.87 21.33
C LEU A 381 3.67 -5.68 21.06
N PRO A 382 2.91 -6.77 20.96
CA PRO A 382 1.50 -6.73 20.57
C PRO A 382 0.58 -6.32 21.74
N ASN A 383 -0.56 -5.74 21.41
CA ASN A 383 -1.60 -5.32 22.35
C ASN A 383 -1.04 -4.45 23.49
N THR A 384 -0.22 -3.46 23.15
CA THR A 384 0.50 -2.62 24.11
C THR A 384 0.39 -1.16 23.68
N GLN A 385 0.18 -0.27 24.64
CA GLN A 385 0.16 1.18 24.44
C GLN A 385 1.58 1.73 24.42
N GLU A 386 1.81 2.73 23.60
CA GLU A 386 3.02 3.54 23.65
C GLU A 386 3.13 4.26 25.00
N SER A 387 4.21 4.02 25.68
CA SER A 387 4.61 4.73 26.89
C SER A 387 6.12 4.59 27.06
N HIS A 388 6.73 5.53 27.78
CA HIS A 388 8.16 5.48 28.10
C HIS A 388 8.57 4.12 28.67
N HIS A 389 7.84 3.60 29.66
CA HIS A 389 8.14 2.30 30.27
C HIS A 389 8.08 1.15 29.26
N ASN A 390 7.06 1.11 28.40
CA ASN A 390 6.92 0.00 27.43
C ASN A 390 8.00 0.06 26.34
N LEU A 391 8.43 1.27 25.95
CA LEU A 391 9.58 1.47 25.06
C LEU A 391 10.89 1.04 25.74
N GLU A 392 11.09 1.41 27.01
CA GLU A 392 12.25 0.97 27.80
C GLU A 392 12.35 -0.54 27.87
N VAL A 393 11.24 -1.24 28.13
CA VAL A 393 11.17 -2.71 28.15
C VAL A 393 11.59 -3.32 26.81
N MET A 394 11.18 -2.73 25.68
CA MET A 394 11.58 -3.21 24.35
C MET A 394 13.07 -2.94 24.07
N LEU A 395 13.54 -1.74 24.34
CA LEU A 395 14.90 -1.31 24.01
C LEU A 395 15.96 -2.01 24.87
N LYS A 396 15.62 -2.42 26.09
CA LYS A 396 16.50 -3.27 26.93
C LYS A 396 16.84 -4.63 26.28
N GLU A 397 15.95 -5.17 25.47
CA GLU A 397 16.16 -6.44 24.81
C GLU A 397 16.76 -6.28 23.38
N LEU A 398 16.74 -5.06 22.83
CA LEU A 398 17.24 -4.75 21.50
C LEU A 398 18.52 -3.91 21.57
N PRO A 399 19.71 -4.46 21.27
CA PRO A 399 20.98 -3.74 21.38
C PRO A 399 21.21 -2.80 20.19
N LEU A 400 20.46 -1.70 20.09
CA LEU A 400 20.55 -0.74 18.99
C LEU A 400 21.90 -0.03 18.91
N ALA A 401 22.58 0.17 20.02
CA ALA A 401 23.87 0.86 20.10
C ALA A 401 25.03 0.12 19.39
N ASN A 402 24.85 -1.17 19.06
CA ASN A 402 25.91 -1.98 18.44
C ASN A 402 26.18 -1.64 16.98
N ILE A 403 25.36 -0.84 16.34
CA ILE A 403 25.52 -0.45 14.94
C ILE A 403 25.14 1.01 14.73
N GLU A 404 25.91 1.70 13.89
CA GLU A 404 25.56 3.06 13.48
C GLU A 404 24.20 3.06 12.74
N HIS A 405 23.27 3.85 13.22
CA HIS A 405 21.94 3.94 12.62
C HIS A 405 21.32 5.33 12.77
N ASN A 406 20.33 5.60 11.95
CA ASN A 406 19.46 6.77 12.03
C ASN A 406 18.11 6.35 12.60
N LEU A 407 17.63 7.07 13.59
CA LEU A 407 16.34 6.85 14.22
C LEU A 407 15.27 7.74 13.58
N THR A 408 14.14 7.15 13.21
CA THR A 408 12.97 7.86 12.72
C THR A 408 11.72 7.41 13.46
N ALA A 409 10.91 8.35 13.92
CA ALA A 409 9.64 8.08 14.58
C ALA A 409 8.76 9.34 14.58
N ASP A 410 7.49 9.19 14.95
CA ASP A 410 6.64 10.34 15.16
C ASP A 410 7.13 11.19 16.36
N LEU A 411 6.74 12.46 16.40
CA LEU A 411 7.20 13.40 17.43
C LEU A 411 6.81 12.98 18.85
N LYS A 412 5.66 12.32 19.03
CA LYS A 412 5.19 11.86 20.33
C LYS A 412 6.09 10.75 20.84
N LEU A 413 6.44 9.81 19.98
CA LEU A 413 7.30 8.68 20.31
C LEU A 413 8.74 9.15 20.55
N VAL A 414 9.25 10.07 19.71
CA VAL A 414 10.58 10.68 19.92
C VAL A 414 10.65 11.34 21.30
N LEU A 415 9.66 12.17 21.68
CA LEU A 415 9.62 12.80 23.01
C LEU A 415 9.61 11.76 24.14
N SER A 416 8.89 10.65 23.96
CA SER A 416 8.93 9.55 24.93
C SER A 416 10.31 8.89 25.01
N LEU A 417 11.01 8.70 23.88
CA LEU A 417 12.35 8.11 23.84
C LEU A 417 13.40 8.98 24.54
N ILE A 418 13.33 10.29 24.35
CA ILE A 418 14.28 11.23 24.98
C ILE A 418 13.84 11.66 26.38
N GLY A 419 12.80 11.08 26.95
CA GLY A 419 12.34 11.32 28.30
C GLY A 419 11.62 12.64 28.55
N LYS A 420 11.26 13.38 27.47
CA LYS A 420 10.52 14.66 27.57
C LYS A 420 9.01 14.44 27.68
N MET A 421 8.31 15.45 28.17
CA MET A 421 6.84 15.50 28.17
C MET A 421 6.28 15.58 26.74
N SER A 422 4.97 15.68 26.60
CA SER A 422 4.31 15.77 25.29
C SER A 422 4.67 17.06 24.53
N ALA A 423 4.41 17.09 23.23
CA ALA A 423 4.63 18.25 22.36
C ALA A 423 3.86 19.53 22.76
N ALA A 424 2.92 19.45 23.69
CA ALA A 424 2.20 20.58 24.25
C ALA A 424 2.89 21.20 25.48
N CYS A 425 4.07 20.74 25.88
CA CYS A 425 4.84 21.27 27.02
C CYS A 425 5.53 22.60 26.68
N SER A 426 6.18 23.22 27.70
CA SER A 426 6.81 24.53 27.56
C SER A 426 8.06 24.50 26.68
N ASN A 427 8.81 23.38 26.66
CA ASN A 427 10.05 23.20 25.91
C ASN A 427 9.95 21.97 25.01
N PRO A 428 9.17 22.03 23.90
CA PRO A 428 8.79 20.85 23.15
C PRO A 428 9.82 20.43 22.09
N CYS A 429 10.84 21.26 21.79
CA CYS A 429 11.79 20.92 20.73
C CYS A 429 12.58 19.65 21.07
N ILE A 430 12.80 18.81 20.07
CA ILE A 430 13.57 17.56 20.17
C ILE A 430 15.07 17.78 19.92
N TYR A 431 15.47 18.95 19.41
CA TYR A 431 16.86 19.25 19.04
C TYR A 431 17.49 20.38 19.81
N CYS A 432 16.71 21.30 20.40
CA CYS A 432 17.21 22.43 21.11
C CYS A 432 16.37 22.76 22.35
N GLU A 433 16.88 23.66 23.18
CA GLU A 433 16.27 24.10 24.45
C GLU A 433 15.23 25.22 24.28
N SER A 434 14.77 25.50 23.06
CA SER A 434 13.76 26.52 22.82
C SER A 434 12.48 26.24 23.59
N ASP A 435 11.91 27.31 24.13
CA ASP A 435 10.57 27.29 24.68
C ASP A 435 9.48 27.23 23.57
N SER A 436 8.22 27.04 23.95
CA SER A 436 7.11 26.93 23.04
C SER A 436 6.73 28.22 22.30
N SER A 437 7.38 29.37 22.62
CA SER A 437 7.24 30.60 21.84
C SER A 437 8.08 30.59 20.57
N PHE A 438 9.15 29.78 20.54
CA PHE A 438 10.10 29.67 19.42
C PHE A 438 10.62 31.03 18.93
N THR A 439 10.86 31.96 19.85
CA THR A 439 11.33 33.33 19.52
C THR A 439 12.87 33.45 19.60
N ALA A 440 13.53 32.58 20.34
CA ALA A 440 15.00 32.56 20.45
C ALA A 440 15.61 31.93 19.17
N GLU A 441 16.50 32.69 18.50
CA GLU A 441 17.18 32.24 17.28
C GLU A 441 18.34 31.28 17.60
N ASP A 442 19.02 31.44 18.74
CA ASP A 442 20.21 30.68 19.13
C ASP A 442 19.99 29.92 20.46
N SER A 443 19.09 28.95 20.46
CA SER A 443 18.92 28.07 21.61
C SER A 443 19.96 26.96 21.60
N PRO A 444 20.53 26.57 22.77
CA PRO A 444 21.48 25.46 22.89
C PRO A 444 20.91 24.18 22.29
N LEU A 445 21.74 23.40 21.60
CA LEU A 445 21.35 22.10 21.09
C LEU A 445 21.33 21.06 22.22
N LEU A 446 20.33 20.18 22.16
CA LEU A 446 20.21 19.08 23.10
C LEU A 446 21.21 17.97 22.78
N THR A 447 21.88 17.49 23.80
CA THR A 447 22.74 16.30 23.79
C THR A 447 22.16 15.21 24.70
N ILE A 448 22.65 13.99 24.59
CA ILE A 448 22.31 12.91 25.53
C ILE A 448 22.68 13.33 26.96
N GLY A 449 23.86 13.96 27.15
CA GLY A 449 24.32 14.46 28.47
C GLY A 449 23.45 15.58 29.03
N SER A 450 23.00 16.53 28.19
CA SER A 450 22.10 17.59 28.66
C SER A 450 20.74 17.02 29.13
N LEU A 451 20.21 15.99 28.44
CA LEU A 451 18.99 15.32 28.92
C LEU A 451 19.18 14.61 30.26
N LYS A 452 20.34 13.97 30.50
CA LYS A 452 20.67 13.34 31.79
C LYS A 452 20.77 14.38 32.88
N MET A 453 21.48 15.46 32.65
CA MET A 453 21.63 16.58 33.58
C MET A 453 20.25 17.15 33.97
N HIS A 454 19.40 17.47 33.00
CA HIS A 454 18.06 18.00 33.27
C HIS A 454 17.18 17.02 34.05
N LEU A 455 17.34 15.71 33.84
CA LEU A 455 16.62 14.70 34.60
C LEU A 455 17.12 14.65 36.06
N GLU A 456 18.43 14.70 36.29
CA GLU A 456 19.01 14.71 37.61
C GLU A 456 18.53 15.93 38.42
N GLU A 457 18.61 17.13 37.84
CA GLU A 457 18.09 18.37 38.41
C GLU A 457 16.57 18.28 38.72
N TYR A 458 15.79 17.69 37.83
CA TYR A 458 14.34 17.47 38.03
C TYR A 458 14.07 16.53 39.22
N ILE A 459 14.84 15.45 39.35
CA ILE A 459 14.71 14.50 40.45
C ILE A 459 15.13 15.18 41.79
N GLU A 460 16.23 15.91 41.81
CA GLU A 460 16.71 16.68 42.99
C GLU A 460 15.68 17.73 43.43
N ALA A 461 14.97 18.35 42.49
CA ALA A 461 13.89 19.29 42.75
C ALA A 461 12.58 18.64 43.24
N GLY A 462 12.56 17.30 43.45
CA GLY A 462 11.43 16.58 44.02
C GLY A 462 10.41 16.04 42.98
N SER A 463 10.77 16.02 41.71
CA SER A 463 9.99 15.38 40.60
C SER A 463 8.55 15.91 40.45
N ASP A 464 8.30 17.19 40.78
CA ASP A 464 6.99 17.81 40.54
C ASP A 464 6.82 18.16 39.03
N LYS A 465 5.86 17.54 38.40
CA LYS A 465 5.55 17.79 36.97
C LYS A 465 5.26 19.24 36.61
N LYS A 466 4.80 20.06 37.58
CA LYS A 466 4.57 21.50 37.37
C LYS A 466 5.88 22.26 37.23
N MET A 467 6.96 21.78 37.86
CA MET A 467 8.28 22.35 37.80
C MET A 467 9.13 21.84 36.63
N ALA A 468 8.68 20.79 35.92
CA ALA A 468 9.41 20.17 34.82
C ALA A 468 9.85 21.16 33.72
N LYS A 469 9.10 22.26 33.55
CA LYS A 469 9.45 23.34 32.58
C LYS A 469 10.82 23.99 32.88
N LEU A 470 11.29 23.96 34.10
CA LEU A 470 12.62 24.51 34.52
C LEU A 470 13.76 23.58 34.08
N PHE A 471 13.45 22.33 33.79
CA PHE A 471 14.37 21.26 33.42
C PHE A 471 14.07 20.73 32.00
N GLN A 472 13.82 21.62 31.06
CA GLN A 472 13.52 21.32 29.65
C GLN A 472 12.39 20.31 29.45
N ASN A 473 11.48 20.19 30.43
CA ASN A 473 10.41 19.21 30.47
C ASN A 473 10.86 17.73 30.40
N VAL A 474 12.11 17.46 30.79
CA VAL A 474 12.65 16.11 30.96
C VAL A 474 12.15 15.54 32.30
N ILE A 475 11.45 14.41 32.24
CA ILE A 475 10.81 13.76 33.39
C ILE A 475 11.12 12.26 33.49
N ASN A 476 11.73 11.69 32.47
CA ASN A 476 12.17 10.29 32.43
C ASN A 476 13.58 10.22 31.83
N SER A 477 14.23 9.07 31.98
CA SER A 477 15.54 8.81 31.38
C SER A 477 15.47 8.85 29.85
N CYS A 478 16.52 9.30 29.19
CA CYS A 478 16.70 9.09 27.78
C CYS A 478 16.90 7.58 27.51
N LEU A 479 16.14 6.99 26.61
CA LEU A 479 16.22 5.57 26.24
C LEU A 479 17.23 5.30 25.12
N LEU A 480 17.86 6.35 24.58
CA LEU A 480 18.87 6.26 23.54
C LEU A 480 20.25 6.08 24.21
N ASP A 481 20.90 4.96 23.90
CA ASP A 481 22.22 4.62 24.48
C ASP A 481 23.33 5.10 23.55
N TYR A 482 23.70 6.40 23.75
CA TYR A 482 24.79 7.07 23.03
C TYR A 482 25.69 7.83 24.04
N PRO A 483 26.92 8.19 23.63
CA PRO A 483 27.77 9.05 24.41
C PRO A 483 27.12 10.40 24.77
N ASP A 484 27.48 10.97 25.92
CA ASP A 484 26.87 12.19 26.46
C ASP A 484 27.00 13.41 25.53
N GLU A 485 28.08 13.48 24.75
CA GLU A 485 28.35 14.54 23.77
C GLU A 485 27.54 14.42 22.50
N THR A 486 26.81 13.30 22.29
CA THR A 486 26.04 13.07 21.06
C THR A 486 24.87 14.03 20.99
N LEU A 487 24.82 14.81 19.92
CA LEU A 487 23.70 15.69 19.62
C LEU A 487 22.48 14.87 19.14
N LEU A 488 21.29 15.21 19.62
CA LEU A 488 20.07 14.50 19.17
C LEU A 488 19.83 14.61 17.68
N VAL A 489 20.23 15.71 17.05
CA VAL A 489 20.13 15.92 15.58
C VAL A 489 21.04 14.98 14.78
N ASP A 490 22.05 14.38 15.41
CA ASP A 490 22.92 13.40 14.75
C ASP A 490 22.28 12.01 14.64
N VAL A 491 21.36 11.71 15.56
CA VAL A 491 20.75 10.38 15.68
C VAL A 491 19.31 10.37 15.18
N ILE A 492 18.51 11.36 15.58
CA ILE A 492 17.08 11.45 15.29
C ILE A 492 16.89 12.19 13.96
N CYS A 493 16.19 11.56 13.04
CA CYS A 493 15.86 12.17 11.75
C CYS A 493 14.69 13.14 11.87
N GLU A 494 14.70 14.18 11.02
CA GLU A 494 13.57 15.09 10.88
C GLU A 494 12.30 14.33 10.43
N PRO A 495 11.18 14.49 11.13
CA PRO A 495 9.93 13.81 10.79
C PRO A 495 9.22 14.51 9.62
N GLU A 496 9.71 14.29 8.42
CA GLU A 496 9.29 14.92 7.17
C GLU A 496 7.77 14.91 6.98
N LEU A 497 7.15 13.73 7.05
CA LEU A 497 5.72 13.55 6.88
C LEU A 497 4.93 14.34 7.92
N HIS A 498 5.32 14.26 9.20
CA HIS A 498 4.63 14.92 10.30
C HIS A 498 4.75 16.45 10.23
N ILE A 499 5.84 16.97 9.69
CA ILE A 499 6.00 18.41 9.42
C ILE A 499 4.96 18.83 8.38
N VAL A 500 4.88 18.14 7.25
CA VAL A 500 3.90 18.45 6.16
C VAL A 500 2.47 18.38 6.70
N LEU A 501 2.09 17.28 7.35
CA LEU A 501 0.74 17.10 7.90
C LEU A 501 0.39 18.21 8.89
N GLY A 502 1.34 18.61 9.73
CA GLY A 502 1.11 19.64 10.73
C GLY A 502 0.97 21.04 10.16
N LEU A 503 1.76 21.39 9.14
CA LEU A 503 1.64 22.68 8.48
C LEU A 503 0.33 22.76 7.69
N VAL A 504 -0.03 21.73 6.94
CA VAL A 504 -1.30 21.70 6.21
C VAL A 504 -2.50 21.83 7.16
N ALA A 505 -2.47 21.16 8.31
CA ALA A 505 -3.51 21.35 9.32
C ALA A 505 -3.59 22.81 9.84
N LYS A 506 -2.45 23.49 9.99
CA LYS A 506 -2.41 24.91 10.35
C LYS A 506 -2.95 25.81 9.25
N PHE A 507 -2.59 25.55 7.98
CA PHE A 507 -3.12 26.29 6.84
C PHE A 507 -4.63 26.14 6.69
N ILE A 508 -5.15 24.93 6.84
CA ILE A 508 -6.60 24.66 6.86
C ILE A 508 -7.27 25.46 7.98
N SER A 509 -6.73 25.38 9.21
CA SER A 509 -7.31 26.10 10.37
C SER A 509 -7.26 27.62 10.20
N TYR A 510 -6.20 28.15 9.58
CA TYR A 510 -6.08 29.57 9.27
C TYR A 510 -7.09 29.97 8.17
N GLY A 511 -7.19 29.18 7.10
CA GLY A 511 -8.16 29.41 6.03
C GLY A 511 -9.61 29.35 6.52
N GLU A 512 -9.94 28.41 7.42
CA GLU A 512 -11.26 28.34 8.05
C GLU A 512 -11.63 29.61 8.83
N LYS A 513 -10.65 30.22 9.49
CA LYS A 513 -10.82 31.50 10.19
C LYS A 513 -10.92 32.70 9.24
N ALA A 514 -10.22 32.64 8.13
CA ALA A 514 -10.17 33.71 7.14
C ALA A 514 -11.43 33.76 6.26
N VAL A 515 -11.87 32.61 5.72
CA VAL A 515 -12.92 32.54 4.70
C VAL A 515 -14.09 31.62 5.08
N GLY A 516 -14.06 31.03 6.27
CA GLY A 516 -15.08 30.11 6.76
C GLY A 516 -14.83 28.65 6.39
N LYS A 517 -15.27 27.74 7.25
CA LYS A 517 -15.08 26.30 7.09
C LYS A 517 -15.73 25.76 5.82
N GLU A 518 -16.89 26.30 5.44
CA GLU A 518 -17.62 25.84 4.26
C GLU A 518 -16.81 26.02 2.97
N LYS A 519 -16.12 27.17 2.81
CA LYS A 519 -15.26 27.45 1.64
C LYS A 519 -14.08 26.51 1.58
N ILE A 520 -13.43 26.24 2.72
CA ILE A 520 -12.34 25.25 2.79
C ILE A 520 -12.86 23.85 2.46
N ASP A 521 -14.03 23.46 2.95
CA ASP A 521 -14.64 22.16 2.61
C ASP A 521 -15.04 22.06 1.14
N GLN A 522 -15.44 23.17 0.48
CA GLN A 522 -15.67 23.23 -0.96
C GLN A 522 -14.38 23.05 -1.72
N TYR A 523 -13.29 23.72 -1.31
CA TYR A 523 -11.97 23.54 -1.90
C TYR A 523 -11.47 22.08 -1.77
N LEU A 524 -11.55 21.47 -0.59
CA LEU A 524 -11.16 20.07 -0.42
C LEU A 524 -11.98 19.13 -1.30
N ARG A 525 -13.30 19.37 -1.44
CA ARG A 525 -14.15 18.60 -2.37
C ARG A 525 -13.74 18.77 -3.83
N LEU A 526 -13.36 20.00 -4.23
CA LEU A 526 -12.84 20.28 -5.59
C LEU A 526 -11.60 19.45 -5.91
N LEU A 527 -10.79 19.13 -4.91
CA LEU A 527 -9.60 18.27 -5.01
C LEU A 527 -9.89 16.79 -4.81
N ASN A 528 -11.15 16.38 -4.58
CA ASN A 528 -11.55 15.03 -4.16
C ASN A 528 -10.89 14.57 -2.85
N ILE A 529 -10.55 15.51 -1.97
CA ILE A 529 -9.98 15.23 -0.66
C ILE A 529 -11.10 15.03 0.36
N THR A 530 -10.98 13.97 1.16
CA THR A 530 -11.89 13.69 2.27
C THR A 530 -11.13 13.80 3.58
N ARG A 531 -11.62 14.62 4.50
CA ARG A 531 -11.05 14.71 5.85
C ARG A 531 -11.18 13.37 6.55
N VAL A 532 -10.13 12.94 7.20
CA VAL A 532 -10.12 11.74 8.03
C VAL A 532 -10.27 12.18 9.48
N ASP A 533 -11.24 11.59 10.18
CA ASP A 533 -11.36 11.80 11.63
C ASP A 533 -10.28 10.95 12.34
N TYR A 534 -9.23 11.61 12.79
CA TYR A 534 -8.15 11.02 13.55
C TYR A 534 -8.12 11.68 14.94
N HIS A 535 -8.47 10.92 15.98
CA HIS A 535 -8.57 11.42 17.36
C HIS A 535 -9.47 12.67 17.54
N GLY A 536 -10.57 12.75 16.81
CA GLY A 536 -11.49 13.91 16.86
C GLY A 536 -10.98 15.15 16.09
N GLN A 537 -9.87 15.03 15.37
CA GLN A 537 -9.34 16.07 14.48
C GLN A 537 -9.52 15.64 13.03
N ASN A 538 -10.19 16.47 12.26
CA ASN A 538 -10.30 16.30 10.82
C ASN A 538 -8.95 16.61 10.16
N SER A 539 -8.13 15.59 9.94
CA SER A 539 -6.81 15.68 9.32
C SER A 539 -6.82 15.18 7.88
N LEU A 540 -5.77 15.49 7.15
CA LEU A 540 -5.49 14.92 5.83
C LEU A 540 -4.40 13.85 5.97
N ASN A 541 -4.42 12.86 5.08
CA ASN A 541 -3.27 11.95 4.93
C ASN A 541 -2.15 12.61 4.12
N GLY A 542 -0.99 11.96 4.02
CA GLY A 542 0.18 12.51 3.34
C GLY A 542 -0.07 12.88 1.88
N ASN A 543 -0.73 12.01 1.10
CA ASN A 543 -1.03 12.26 -0.30
C ASN A 543 -2.02 13.42 -0.47
N ASP A 544 -3.08 13.47 0.35
CA ASP A 544 -4.06 14.54 0.32
C ASP A 544 -3.46 15.87 0.76
N SER A 545 -2.50 15.86 1.70
CA SER A 545 -1.75 17.06 2.10
C SER A 545 -0.89 17.60 0.95
N MET A 546 -0.24 16.74 0.19
CA MET A 546 0.50 17.17 -1.00
C MET A 546 -0.43 17.73 -2.08
N LEU A 547 -1.58 17.09 -2.34
CA LEU A 547 -2.59 17.63 -3.26
C LEU A 547 -3.10 19.01 -2.83
N PHE A 548 -3.30 19.22 -1.52
CA PHE A 548 -3.67 20.52 -0.95
C PHE A 548 -2.62 21.60 -1.29
N ILE A 549 -1.34 21.31 -1.05
CA ILE A 549 -0.23 22.24 -1.29
C ILE A 549 -0.11 22.54 -2.79
N GLU A 550 -0.01 21.53 -3.64
CA GLU A 550 0.21 21.64 -5.08
C GLU A 550 -0.93 22.36 -5.83
N ASN A 551 -2.12 22.43 -5.25
CA ASN A 551 -3.29 23.01 -5.89
C ASN A 551 -3.84 24.24 -5.17
N ILE A 552 -3.07 24.87 -4.28
CA ILE A 552 -3.57 25.95 -3.41
C ILE A 552 -4.18 27.13 -4.19
N LEU A 553 -3.68 27.44 -5.40
CA LEU A 553 -4.22 28.47 -6.27
C LEU A 553 -5.71 28.26 -6.59
N ARG A 554 -6.18 27.02 -6.62
CA ARG A 554 -7.59 26.70 -6.87
C ARG A 554 -8.51 27.07 -5.71
N LEU A 555 -7.96 27.43 -4.55
CA LEU A 555 -8.76 27.97 -3.46
C LEU A 555 -9.48 29.26 -3.89
N SER A 556 -8.87 30.08 -4.76
CA SER A 556 -9.49 31.26 -5.33
C SER A 556 -10.74 30.93 -6.17
N GLU A 557 -10.86 29.73 -6.76
CA GLU A 557 -12.06 29.35 -7.55
C GLU A 557 -13.33 29.30 -6.70
N VAL A 558 -13.22 28.95 -5.41
CA VAL A 558 -14.34 28.79 -4.48
C VAL A 558 -14.54 29.98 -3.55
N THR A 559 -13.69 30.98 -3.65
CA THR A 559 -13.70 32.18 -2.77
C THR A 559 -13.95 33.49 -3.52
N GLN A 560 -14.35 33.44 -4.79
CA GLN A 560 -14.59 34.61 -5.65
C GLN A 560 -15.68 35.55 -5.13
N ASP A 561 -16.61 35.04 -4.33
CA ASP A 561 -17.74 35.75 -3.74
C ASP A 561 -17.43 36.43 -2.39
N ILE A 562 -16.19 36.40 -1.94
CA ILE A 562 -15.76 37.05 -0.71
C ILE A 562 -15.49 38.50 -1.01
N GLU A 563 -16.33 39.39 -0.48
CA GLU A 563 -16.23 40.86 -0.68
C GLU A 563 -15.49 41.57 0.47
N ASP A 564 -15.40 40.89 1.65
CA ASP A 564 -14.73 41.48 2.82
C ASP A 564 -13.22 41.62 2.61
N ALA A 565 -12.71 42.85 2.69
CA ALA A 565 -11.33 43.18 2.41
C ALA A 565 -10.32 42.47 3.35
N GLU A 566 -10.67 42.30 4.63
CA GLU A 566 -9.81 41.63 5.60
C GLU A 566 -9.69 40.12 5.28
N SER A 567 -10.81 39.51 4.92
CA SER A 567 -10.84 38.10 4.48
C SER A 567 -10.07 37.87 3.18
N GLN A 568 -10.18 38.83 2.22
CA GLN A 568 -9.41 38.80 0.98
C GLN A 568 -7.89 38.93 1.23
N GLU A 569 -7.47 39.85 2.10
CA GLU A 569 -6.07 39.99 2.50
C GLU A 569 -5.51 38.71 3.11
N LYS A 570 -6.25 38.13 4.06
CA LYS A 570 -5.87 36.87 4.70
C LYS A 570 -5.80 35.70 3.70
N LEU A 571 -6.73 35.65 2.75
CA LEU A 571 -6.76 34.62 1.70
C LEU A 571 -5.54 34.70 0.79
N VAL A 572 -5.24 35.90 0.29
CA VAL A 572 -4.06 36.12 -0.57
C VAL A 572 -2.78 35.76 0.17
N ALA A 573 -2.64 36.23 1.41
CA ALA A 573 -1.48 35.92 2.25
C ALA A 573 -1.35 34.41 2.52
N LEU A 574 -2.46 33.68 2.75
CA LEU A 574 -2.46 32.23 2.90
C LEU A 574 -1.98 31.54 1.64
N ILE A 575 -2.54 31.89 0.47
CA ILE A 575 -2.15 31.29 -0.83
C ILE A 575 -0.66 31.49 -1.05
N ASP A 576 -0.17 32.71 -0.90
CA ASP A 576 1.25 33.04 -1.05
C ASP A 576 2.14 32.27 -0.08
N CYS A 577 1.71 32.11 1.19
CA CYS A 577 2.45 31.37 2.20
C CYS A 577 2.52 29.87 1.85
N VAL A 578 1.41 29.27 1.40
CA VAL A 578 1.40 27.85 0.99
C VAL A 578 2.25 27.62 -0.25
N GLN A 579 2.26 28.55 -1.21
CA GLN A 579 3.15 28.46 -2.38
C GLN A 579 4.64 28.52 -1.99
N GLU A 580 5.00 29.37 -1.01
CA GLU A 580 6.37 29.35 -0.49
C GLU A 580 6.70 28.03 0.21
N PHE A 581 5.73 27.44 0.93
CA PHE A 581 5.92 26.11 1.51
C PHE A 581 6.04 25.00 0.44
N GLU A 582 5.29 25.09 -0.66
CA GLU A 582 5.46 24.20 -1.81
C GLU A 582 6.89 24.21 -2.34
N LYS A 583 7.50 25.41 -2.45
CA LYS A 583 8.91 25.54 -2.87
C LYS A 583 9.88 24.89 -1.88
N VAL A 584 9.63 25.02 -0.57
CA VAL A 584 10.41 24.31 0.46
C VAL A 584 10.31 22.81 0.28
N VAL A 585 9.07 22.28 0.18
CA VAL A 585 8.83 20.84 -0.02
C VAL A 585 9.52 20.32 -1.28
N ALA A 586 9.39 21.05 -2.40
CA ALA A 586 10.04 20.67 -3.64
C ALA A 586 11.57 20.65 -3.55
N SER A 587 12.16 21.55 -2.75
CA SER A 587 13.62 21.74 -2.68
C SER A 587 14.35 20.79 -1.75
N CYS A 588 13.74 20.34 -0.65
CA CYS A 588 14.45 19.55 0.35
C CYS A 588 13.68 18.39 1.01
N PHE A 589 12.36 18.20 0.74
CA PHE A 589 11.58 17.10 1.31
C PHE A 589 11.62 15.81 0.46
N GLY A 590 12.13 15.87 -0.77
CA GLY A 590 12.32 14.68 -1.61
C GLY A 590 13.66 13.99 -1.38
N GLN A 591 14.03 13.11 -2.31
CA GLN A 591 15.35 12.47 -2.33
C GLN A 591 16.45 13.44 -2.76
N THR A 592 16.12 14.40 -3.63
CA THR A 592 17.06 15.41 -4.15
C THR A 592 17.03 16.65 -3.28
N LEU A 593 18.16 17.34 -3.20
CA LEU A 593 18.33 18.59 -2.47
C LEU A 593 18.73 19.69 -3.46
N GLU A 594 17.99 20.79 -3.50
CA GLU A 594 18.33 21.96 -4.28
C GLU A 594 19.36 22.86 -3.55
N GLU A 595 20.15 23.63 -4.28
CA GLU A 595 21.21 24.44 -3.69
C GLU A 595 20.68 25.60 -2.84
N ASP A 596 19.50 26.12 -3.20
CA ASP A 596 18.90 27.30 -2.57
C ASP A 596 17.83 26.98 -1.51
N TYR A 597 17.76 25.69 -1.06
CA TYR A 597 16.74 25.25 -0.11
C TYR A 597 16.69 26.07 1.19
N GLU A 598 17.84 26.53 1.68
CA GLU A 598 17.92 27.36 2.89
C GLU A 598 17.22 28.71 2.72
N LYS A 599 17.42 29.34 1.55
CA LYS A 599 16.74 30.62 1.23
C LYS A 599 15.23 30.43 1.15
N LYS A 600 14.79 29.31 0.60
CA LYS A 600 13.36 28.97 0.51
C LYS A 600 12.75 28.74 1.89
N ILE A 601 13.44 28.03 2.77
CA ILE A 601 12.99 27.84 4.16
C ILE A 601 12.89 29.22 4.87
N SER A 602 13.92 30.06 4.77
CA SER A 602 13.91 31.39 5.39
C SER A 602 12.80 32.29 4.84
N SER A 603 12.58 32.28 3.51
CA SER A 603 11.48 33.01 2.86
C SER A 603 10.12 32.55 3.37
N PHE A 604 9.91 31.24 3.43
CA PHE A 604 8.69 30.65 3.95
C PHE A 604 8.44 31.04 5.42
N LEU A 605 9.44 30.88 6.30
CA LEU A 605 9.30 31.21 7.73
C LEU A 605 8.98 32.70 7.94
N ALA A 606 9.59 33.59 7.16
CA ALA A 606 9.27 35.03 7.18
C ALA A 606 7.80 35.27 6.78
N LYS A 607 7.34 34.72 5.66
CA LYS A 607 5.93 34.81 5.24
C LYS A 607 4.96 34.21 6.23
N TYR A 608 5.29 33.04 6.82
CA TYR A 608 4.45 32.40 7.80
C TYR A 608 4.23 33.27 9.04
N ARG A 609 5.33 33.91 9.54
CA ARG A 609 5.26 34.80 10.70
C ARG A 609 4.51 36.11 10.42
N SER A 610 4.48 36.56 9.16
CA SER A 610 3.81 37.80 8.75
C SER A 610 2.35 37.63 8.33
N LEU A 611 1.78 36.43 8.47
CA LEU A 611 0.37 36.21 8.12
C LEU A 611 -0.58 37.13 8.91
N PRO A 612 -1.50 37.86 8.23
CA PRO A 612 -2.42 38.79 8.88
C PRO A 612 -3.30 38.11 9.95
N GLY A 613 -3.44 38.76 11.10
CA GLY A 613 -4.16 38.20 12.25
C GLY A 613 -3.36 37.18 13.07
N GLY A 614 -2.13 36.90 12.66
CA GLY A 614 -1.20 36.03 13.35
C GLY A 614 -1.52 34.55 13.27
N ILE A 615 -0.47 33.74 13.20
CA ILE A 615 -0.56 32.26 13.28
C ILE A 615 0.49 31.81 14.30
N SER A 616 0.11 30.89 15.19
CA SER A 616 1.06 30.39 16.17
C SER A 616 2.16 29.54 15.53
N VAL A 617 3.40 29.83 15.84
CA VAL A 617 4.53 28.95 15.51
C VAL A 617 4.38 27.68 16.36
N SER A 618 4.24 26.55 15.69
CA SER A 618 4.18 25.24 16.35
C SER A 618 5.54 24.55 16.30
N LEU A 619 5.73 23.51 17.11
CA LEU A 619 6.94 22.69 17.07
C LEU A 619 7.30 22.27 15.62
N LYS A 620 6.32 21.87 14.81
CA LYS A 620 6.52 21.43 13.42
C LYS A 620 7.02 22.56 12.50
N VAL A 621 6.61 23.79 12.75
CA VAL A 621 7.15 24.98 12.04
C VAL A 621 8.56 25.28 12.51
N HIS A 622 8.81 25.18 13.82
CA HIS A 622 10.15 25.41 14.38
C HIS A 622 11.16 24.38 13.86
N LEU A 623 10.77 23.11 13.69
CA LEU A 623 11.65 22.07 13.15
C LEU A 623 12.20 22.41 11.76
N LEU A 624 11.51 23.20 10.94
CA LEU A 624 12.05 23.66 9.66
C LEU A 624 13.36 24.45 9.82
N SER A 625 13.57 25.14 10.93
CA SER A 625 14.83 25.85 11.20
C SER A 625 16.01 24.92 11.46
N HIS A 626 15.74 23.66 11.84
CA HIS A 626 16.79 22.66 12.07
C HIS A 626 17.18 21.87 10.84
N ILE A 627 16.41 21.93 9.73
CA ILE A 627 16.66 21.13 8.51
C ILE A 627 18.09 21.38 7.98
N LYS A 628 18.55 22.63 7.94
CA LYS A 628 19.91 22.95 7.50
C LYS A 628 20.93 22.22 8.35
N LEU A 629 20.86 22.41 9.66
CA LEU A 629 21.77 21.78 10.62
C LEU A 629 21.76 20.24 10.47
N PHE A 630 20.56 19.64 10.41
CA PHE A 630 20.41 18.20 10.23
C PHE A 630 21.11 17.69 8.96
N LEU A 631 20.83 18.31 7.82
CA LEU A 631 21.42 17.90 6.54
C LEU A 631 22.95 18.09 6.51
N GLU A 632 23.48 19.22 6.99
CA GLU A 632 24.92 19.48 7.08
C GLU A 632 25.62 18.45 7.97
N ARG A 633 25.01 18.09 9.12
CA ARG A 633 25.51 17.04 10.02
C ARG A 633 25.54 15.69 9.33
N LYS A 634 24.47 15.30 8.59
CA LYS A 634 24.43 14.06 7.83
C LYS A 634 25.50 14.00 6.72
N PHE A 635 25.74 15.12 6.02
CA PHE A 635 26.80 15.18 5.02
C PHE A 635 28.19 15.02 5.66
N SER A 636 28.42 15.61 6.83
CA SER A 636 29.68 15.40 7.56
C SER A 636 29.87 13.98 8.07
N GLN A 637 28.78 13.20 8.26
CA GLN A 637 28.78 11.78 8.61
C GLN A 637 28.92 10.87 7.35
N GLY A 638 29.23 11.42 6.19
CA GLY A 638 29.45 10.64 4.95
C GLY A 638 28.18 10.25 4.18
N TYR A 639 27.04 10.86 4.51
CA TYR A 639 25.84 10.68 3.70
C TYR A 639 25.91 11.49 2.40
N PRO A 640 25.31 11.02 1.32
CA PRO A 640 25.26 11.78 0.05
C PRO A 640 24.46 13.08 0.26
N ARG A 641 24.70 14.07 -0.60
CA ARG A 641 23.89 15.29 -0.62
C ARG A 641 22.48 14.96 -1.08
N CYS A 642 21.57 14.83 -0.15
CA CYS A 642 20.19 14.38 -0.35
C CYS A 642 19.21 15.22 0.46
N GLY A 643 17.94 15.18 0.10
CA GLY A 643 16.86 15.79 0.88
C GLY A 643 16.35 14.86 1.99
N LEU A 644 15.40 15.39 2.78
CA LEU A 644 14.81 14.68 3.94
C LEU A 644 14.14 13.35 3.56
N GLY A 645 13.59 13.23 2.34
CA GLY A 645 12.98 12.00 1.86
C GLY A 645 13.93 10.80 1.82
N PHE A 646 15.25 11.03 1.89
CA PHE A 646 16.23 9.97 2.10
C PHE A 646 16.10 9.37 3.51
N PHE A 647 15.70 10.14 4.49
CA PHE A 647 15.57 9.74 5.90
C PHE A 647 14.11 9.55 6.36
N SER A 648 13.16 9.57 5.42
CA SER A 648 11.72 9.65 5.68
C SER A 648 11.16 8.45 6.44
N GLU A 649 10.21 8.72 7.35
CA GLU A 649 9.46 7.76 8.15
C GLU A 649 8.28 7.11 7.40
N GLN A 650 7.91 7.58 6.21
CA GLN A 650 6.70 7.13 5.48
C GLN A 650 6.61 5.61 5.26
N ALA A 651 7.75 4.96 5.02
CA ALA A 651 7.78 3.51 4.83
C ALA A 651 7.44 2.77 6.13
N PHE A 652 7.89 3.28 7.26
CA PHE A 652 7.67 2.68 8.58
C PHE A 652 6.21 2.76 9.00
N GLU A 653 5.54 3.90 8.82
CA GLU A 653 4.09 4.03 9.04
C GLU A 653 3.26 3.05 8.19
N SER A 654 3.65 2.88 6.93
CA SER A 654 2.97 1.96 6.02
C SER A 654 3.11 0.49 6.43
N CYS A 655 4.13 0.14 7.22
CA CYS A 655 4.38 -1.22 7.70
C CYS A 655 3.23 -1.76 8.56
N HIS A 656 2.55 -0.90 9.35
CA HIS A 656 1.43 -1.34 10.17
C HIS A 656 0.32 -1.99 9.37
N SER A 657 -0.08 -1.37 8.25
CA SER A 657 -1.11 -1.91 7.37
C SER A 657 -0.66 -3.24 6.73
N ASN A 658 0.58 -3.29 6.26
CA ASN A 658 1.12 -4.49 5.61
C ASN A 658 1.27 -5.65 6.59
N PHE A 659 1.79 -5.41 7.78
CA PHE A 659 1.94 -6.45 8.79
C PHE A 659 0.59 -6.93 9.34
N LYS A 660 -0.41 -6.06 9.47
CA LYS A 660 -1.77 -6.45 9.89
C LYS A 660 -2.36 -7.51 8.97
N ASP A 661 -2.29 -7.27 7.67
CA ASP A 661 -2.78 -8.22 6.67
C ASP A 661 -2.00 -9.54 6.75
N HIS A 662 -0.70 -9.46 7.04
CA HIS A 662 0.15 -10.62 7.23
C HIS A 662 -0.18 -11.36 8.53
N TRP A 663 -0.23 -10.65 9.66
CA TRP A 663 -0.55 -11.19 10.99
C TRP A 663 -1.92 -11.88 11.02
N SER A 664 -2.91 -11.37 10.30
CA SER A 664 -4.25 -11.97 10.25
C SER A 664 -4.25 -13.45 9.86
N LYS A 665 -3.20 -13.93 9.17
CA LYS A 665 -3.04 -15.33 8.73
C LYS A 665 -2.51 -16.26 9.83
N TYR A 666 -1.85 -15.70 10.83
CA TYR A 666 -1.23 -16.41 11.96
C TYR A 666 -2.01 -16.20 13.25
N LYS A 667 -2.85 -15.18 13.30
CA LYS A 667 -3.51 -14.71 14.51
C LYS A 667 -4.34 -15.80 15.17
N VAL A 668 -4.05 -16.03 16.46
CA VAL A 668 -4.83 -16.82 17.41
C VAL A 668 -5.25 -15.93 18.57
N GLY A 669 -6.12 -16.39 19.45
CA GLY A 669 -6.48 -15.65 20.67
C GLY A 669 -5.24 -15.39 21.54
N VAL A 670 -5.22 -14.28 22.27
CA VAL A 670 -4.09 -13.90 23.13
C VAL A 670 -3.80 -14.96 24.19
N ASP A 671 -4.83 -15.63 24.68
CA ASP A 671 -4.75 -16.70 25.69
C ASP A 671 -4.43 -18.08 25.10
N HIS A 672 -4.26 -18.20 23.79
CA HIS A 672 -3.96 -19.47 23.15
C HIS A 672 -2.52 -19.90 23.45
N ALA A 673 -2.33 -21.18 23.79
CA ALA A 673 -1.02 -21.73 24.18
C ALA A 673 0.09 -21.47 23.15
N SER A 674 -0.23 -21.48 21.86
CA SER A 674 0.73 -21.21 20.76
C SER A 674 0.79 -19.72 20.35
N TYR A 675 0.32 -18.76 21.16
CA TYR A 675 0.30 -17.35 20.75
C TYR A 675 1.71 -16.81 20.47
N LYS A 676 2.68 -17.16 21.33
CA LYS A 676 4.09 -16.75 21.21
C LYS A 676 4.73 -17.26 19.92
N GLU A 677 4.57 -18.56 19.67
CA GLU A 677 5.12 -19.25 18.51
C GLU A 677 4.51 -18.69 17.22
N ARG A 678 3.20 -18.45 17.21
CA ARG A 678 2.50 -17.85 16.06
C ARG A 678 2.93 -16.42 15.80
N LEU A 679 3.22 -15.65 16.86
CA LEU A 679 3.72 -14.28 16.73
C LEU A 679 5.13 -14.29 16.11
N LEU A 680 6.02 -15.14 16.59
CA LEU A 680 7.35 -15.32 16.02
C LEU A 680 7.27 -15.80 14.55
N GLU A 681 6.47 -16.83 14.26
CA GLU A 681 6.25 -17.31 12.90
C GLU A 681 5.78 -16.18 11.95
N ALA A 682 4.90 -15.30 12.43
CA ALA A 682 4.43 -14.18 11.64
C ALA A 682 5.55 -13.18 11.32
N VAL A 683 6.38 -12.83 12.29
CA VAL A 683 7.53 -11.94 12.10
C VAL A 683 8.55 -12.55 11.15
N LEU A 684 8.93 -13.82 11.36
CA LEU A 684 9.88 -14.52 10.50
C LEU A 684 9.37 -14.66 9.07
N SER A 685 8.09 -15.00 8.91
CA SER A 685 7.47 -15.12 7.59
C SER A 685 7.28 -13.76 6.91
N TYR A 686 7.09 -12.68 7.66
CA TYR A 686 7.09 -11.32 7.13
C TYR A 686 8.50 -10.96 6.65
N ASN A 687 9.50 -11.05 7.50
CA ASN A 687 10.87 -10.68 7.23
C ASN A 687 11.49 -11.52 6.09
N SER A 688 11.18 -12.81 6.00
CA SER A 688 11.70 -13.68 4.92
C SER A 688 11.30 -13.24 3.50
N ARG A 689 10.31 -12.38 3.35
CA ARG A 689 9.89 -11.82 2.07
C ARG A 689 10.64 -10.54 1.69
N HIS A 690 11.46 -10.04 2.59
CA HIS A 690 12.12 -8.74 2.46
C HIS A 690 13.64 -8.87 2.29
N ILE A 691 14.14 -10.09 2.25
CA ILE A 691 15.55 -10.42 1.97
C ILE A 691 15.85 -10.40 0.49
#